data_ffcff72fc18269fee53faa35afceb704
#
_entry.id   ffcff72fc18269fee53faa35afceb704
#
_cell.length_a   1.000
_cell.length_b   1.000
_cell.length_c   1.000
_cell.angle_alpha   90.00
_cell.angle_beta   90.00
_cell.angle_gamma   90.00
#
_symmetry.space_group_name_H-M   'P 1'
#
loop_
_entity.id
_entity.type
_entity.pdbx_description
1 polymer ?
#
loop_
_entity_poly.entity_id
_entity_poly.type
_entity_poly.pdbx_seq_one_letter_code
_entity_poly.pdbx_strand_id
1 'polypeptide(L)'
;MRIFFKSLLFIAIFTSLFTACKSQKQKPYRQDVSDKIFYLETPVDASYGYVMQNNQFFKPLPKENRSNLNKLLQDSKNLLWLRISFTVDEPLKNKMIALYISQLHSSAWLWCNGNSIRKYGSTPPHEVSCGTVAQYYMFPIQIINYEGDNTIYIQVWPGPYGAISNTIFLGEQPYIFNLAERHTFFKAKISIAFFTIMMLIFFLYLLLYFVLRKSMDTKVYLYYSLISLFTAFFLTPFCISEIYWAIPSFMSFLMFLKLFLNISAFVTVYFANSFMLSYLHITISKRSKIIRFFLIAIPSLIVLLAPNYEILSKLLPVQLFFIFLDFVICTPRLIIAFKDKEKFNDSLKLLLGFMPVLISVIADVIIRTIKIDSLPFLTIYGWQISIYIFLFYLVQDFGNTYVYNILLRNQVEELNTNLEQIVAMRTKELSEANYVLSRGLESVAQVQKNFLPPKEHLFKGWDFSVYFRPLDNNVSGDLYDYYYTNERLDGFGIFDVSGHGIPAGLMTILSKGIISQHFIGGIEQKLSLTQVLEEINDTYIKEKVDVDNYITGLLFRFSDLDKKKDICTAEVANAGHPYPLFYNAKQNTVEELKYPNQEKQFGILGVEGLEISFPTITFTVNTNDIILCFTDGLTEATNKKNEEFSKERVIKLLQENAHLNSSEIVQKIIESFSDFTKSSDIHDDITLIVLKRNSSKNFLEGI
;
A
#
# COMPACT_ATOMS: atom_id res chain seq x y z
N MET A 1 -7.84 -16.83 -30.89
CA MET A 1 -8.47 -17.52 -32.02
C MET A 1 -9.71 -18.35 -31.63
N ARG A 2 -9.66 -19.28 -30.64
CA ARG A 2 -10.86 -20.05 -30.20
C ARG A 2 -12.03 -19.19 -29.67
N ILE A 3 -11.74 -18.07 -28.97
CA ILE A 3 -12.75 -17.16 -28.42
C ILE A 3 -13.40 -16.34 -29.55
N PHE A 4 -12.61 -15.89 -30.52
CA PHE A 4 -13.09 -15.17 -31.70
C PHE A 4 -14.04 -16.07 -32.53
N PHE A 5 -13.73 -17.36 -32.69
CA PHE A 5 -14.59 -18.33 -33.36
C PHE A 5 -15.89 -18.59 -32.59
N LYS A 6 -15.87 -18.62 -31.24
CA LYS A 6 -17.08 -18.76 -30.42
C LYS A 6 -17.98 -17.51 -30.50
N SER A 7 -17.40 -16.31 -30.55
CA SER A 7 -18.14 -15.06 -30.71
C SER A 7 -18.75 -14.94 -32.12
N LEU A 8 -18.00 -15.35 -33.15
CA LEU A 8 -18.52 -15.43 -34.52
C LEU A 8 -19.64 -16.48 -34.65
N LEU A 9 -19.51 -17.61 -33.96
CA LEU A 9 -20.53 -18.67 -33.91
C LEU A 9 -21.80 -18.17 -33.21
N PHE A 10 -21.67 -17.39 -32.11
CA PHE A 10 -22.82 -16.77 -31.44
C PHE A 10 -23.51 -15.75 -32.33
N ILE A 11 -22.76 -14.91 -33.05
CA ILE A 11 -23.30 -13.96 -34.04
C ILE A 11 -23.96 -14.72 -35.22
N ALA A 12 -23.35 -15.80 -35.69
CA ALA A 12 -23.89 -16.64 -36.75
C ALA A 12 -25.17 -17.37 -36.30
N ILE A 13 -25.25 -17.87 -35.08
CA ILE A 13 -26.45 -18.48 -34.47
C ILE A 13 -27.52 -17.40 -34.32
N PHE A 14 -27.18 -16.19 -33.87
CA PHE A 14 -28.10 -15.08 -33.70
C PHE A 14 -28.64 -14.63 -35.07
N THR A 15 -27.80 -14.53 -36.08
CA THR A 15 -28.23 -14.20 -37.45
C THR A 15 -29.04 -15.33 -38.09
N SER A 16 -28.72 -16.61 -37.84
CA SER A 16 -29.50 -17.76 -38.36
C SER A 16 -30.90 -17.87 -37.72
N LEU A 17 -31.04 -17.55 -36.42
CA LEU A 17 -32.34 -17.40 -35.78
C LEU A 17 -33.21 -16.31 -36.42
N PHE A 18 -32.61 -15.22 -36.93
CA PHE A 18 -33.31 -14.17 -37.65
C PHE A 18 -33.69 -14.55 -39.09
N THR A 19 -32.95 -15.44 -39.74
CA THR A 19 -33.21 -15.87 -41.13
C THR A 19 -34.19 -17.05 -41.20
N ALA A 20 -34.30 -17.84 -40.13
CA ALA A 20 -35.16 -19.03 -40.07
C ALA A 20 -36.70 -18.73 -40.06
N CYS A 21 -37.12 -17.46 -39.91
CA CYS A 21 -38.52 -17.04 -39.95
C CYS A 21 -39.02 -16.58 -41.33
N LYS A 22 -38.38 -16.95 -42.43
CA LYS A 22 -38.93 -16.74 -43.77
C LYS A 22 -39.83 -17.90 -44.16
N SER A 23 -41.05 -17.94 -43.64
CA SER A 23 -42.12 -18.68 -44.32
C SER A 23 -42.52 -17.95 -45.58
N GLN A 24 -42.54 -18.63 -46.71
CA GLN A 24 -43.10 -18.14 -47.99
C GLN A 24 -44.65 -17.99 -47.86
N LYS A 25 -45.11 -17.00 -47.08
CA LYS A 25 -46.51 -16.56 -47.14
C LYS A 25 -46.58 -15.44 -48.19
N GLN A 26 -47.54 -15.47 -49.09
CA GLN A 26 -47.87 -14.35 -50.00
C GLN A 26 -47.83 -13.03 -49.22
N LYS A 27 -47.09 -12.04 -49.75
CA LYS A 27 -47.03 -10.70 -49.11
C LYS A 27 -48.46 -10.18 -49.00
N PRO A 28 -48.92 -9.84 -47.78
CA PRO A 28 -50.28 -9.30 -47.62
C PRO A 28 -50.40 -8.00 -48.42
N TYR A 29 -51.64 -7.76 -48.90
CA TYR A 29 -51.94 -6.58 -49.69
C TYR A 29 -51.68 -5.29 -48.88
N ARG A 30 -51.10 -4.27 -49.57
CA ARG A 30 -50.84 -2.96 -48.99
C ARG A 30 -51.32 -1.91 -49.98
N GLN A 31 -52.22 -1.04 -49.53
CA GLN A 31 -52.67 0.12 -50.26
C GLN A 31 -51.79 1.30 -49.89
N ASP A 32 -50.94 1.76 -50.82
CA ASP A 32 -50.05 2.92 -50.60
C ASP A 32 -50.86 4.21 -50.65
N VAL A 33 -50.78 5.00 -49.61
CA VAL A 33 -51.42 6.32 -49.49
C VAL A 33 -50.39 7.44 -49.28
N SER A 34 -49.12 7.12 -49.42
CA SER A 34 -48.03 8.05 -49.15
C SER A 34 -48.01 9.26 -50.03
N ASP A 35 -48.51 9.19 -51.27
CA ASP A 35 -48.54 10.32 -52.23
C ASP A 35 -49.79 11.18 -52.10
N LYS A 36 -50.73 10.82 -51.24
CA LYS A 36 -52.03 11.48 -51.01
C LYS A 36 -52.04 12.36 -49.75
N ILE A 37 -50.88 12.92 -49.35
CA ILE A 37 -50.72 13.68 -48.11
C ILE A 37 -50.71 15.17 -48.42
N PHE A 38 -51.60 15.89 -47.75
CA PHE A 38 -51.64 17.35 -47.74
C PHE A 38 -51.40 17.86 -46.34
N TYR A 39 -50.89 19.08 -46.19
CA TYR A 39 -50.62 19.69 -44.89
C TYR A 39 -51.24 21.08 -44.79
N LEU A 40 -51.54 21.46 -43.54
CA LEU A 40 -51.99 22.79 -43.13
C LEU A 40 -51.31 23.15 -41.81
N GLU A 41 -50.74 24.34 -41.73
CA GLU A 41 -50.22 24.90 -40.51
C GLU A 41 -51.36 25.64 -39.76
N THR A 42 -51.47 25.37 -38.46
CA THR A 42 -52.52 25.97 -37.62
C THR A 42 -51.95 26.38 -36.26
N PRO A 43 -52.61 27.31 -35.51
CA PRO A 43 -52.31 27.57 -34.13
C PRO A 43 -52.46 26.29 -33.27
N VAL A 44 -51.77 26.22 -32.12
CA VAL A 44 -51.78 25.05 -31.20
C VAL A 44 -53.17 24.73 -30.66
N ASP A 45 -53.99 25.74 -30.52
CA ASP A 45 -55.38 25.65 -30.00
C ASP A 45 -56.43 25.33 -31.07
N ALA A 46 -56.01 25.20 -32.34
CA ALA A 46 -56.93 24.90 -33.44
C ALA A 46 -57.60 23.53 -33.25
N SER A 47 -58.94 23.55 -33.11
CA SER A 47 -59.77 22.35 -33.00
C SER A 47 -59.91 21.62 -34.34
N TYR A 48 -60.36 20.36 -34.28
CA TYR A 48 -60.75 19.59 -35.46
C TYR A 48 -61.80 20.32 -36.30
N GLY A 49 -62.79 20.99 -35.68
CA GLY A 49 -63.79 21.81 -36.34
C GLY A 49 -63.20 23.01 -37.14
N TYR A 50 -62.19 23.68 -36.55
CA TYR A 50 -61.46 24.74 -37.26
C TYR A 50 -60.77 24.22 -38.54
N VAL A 51 -60.20 23.07 -38.51
CA VAL A 51 -59.48 22.46 -39.64
C VAL A 51 -60.45 22.04 -40.73
N MET A 52 -61.64 21.55 -40.36
CA MET A 52 -62.67 21.21 -41.30
C MET A 52 -63.20 22.43 -42.06
N GLN A 53 -63.38 23.55 -41.38
CA GLN A 53 -63.82 24.81 -42.05
C GLN A 53 -62.72 25.36 -42.99
N ASN A 54 -61.47 25.11 -42.73
CA ASN A 54 -60.34 25.57 -43.50
C ASN A 54 -59.78 24.50 -44.47
N ASN A 55 -60.55 23.49 -44.79
CA ASN A 55 -60.14 22.33 -45.56
C ASN A 55 -59.58 22.68 -46.96
N GLN A 56 -60.04 23.77 -47.51
CA GLN A 56 -59.59 24.28 -48.82
C GLN A 56 -58.16 24.83 -48.84
N PHE A 57 -57.56 25.10 -47.69
CA PHE A 57 -56.22 25.69 -47.60
C PHE A 57 -55.11 24.62 -47.45
N PHE A 58 -55.45 23.34 -47.46
CA PHE A 58 -54.46 22.29 -47.42
C PHE A 58 -53.59 22.28 -48.68
N LYS A 59 -52.30 22.21 -48.51
CA LYS A 59 -51.28 22.17 -49.57
C LYS A 59 -50.71 20.75 -49.71
N PRO A 60 -50.34 20.28 -50.90
CA PRO A 60 -49.71 19.00 -51.07
C PRO A 60 -48.37 18.93 -50.34
N LEU A 61 -48.07 17.81 -49.65
CA LEU A 61 -46.82 17.57 -48.95
C LEU A 61 -45.80 16.81 -49.85
N PRO A 62 -44.83 17.52 -50.46
CA PRO A 62 -43.82 16.88 -51.31
C PRO A 62 -42.95 15.91 -50.50
N LYS A 63 -42.46 14.84 -51.17
CA LYS A 63 -41.57 13.85 -50.54
C LYS A 63 -40.30 14.47 -49.95
N GLU A 64 -39.78 15.51 -50.57
CA GLU A 64 -38.58 16.24 -50.16
C GLU A 64 -38.72 16.92 -48.79
N ASN A 65 -39.93 17.35 -48.43
CA ASN A 65 -40.22 18.05 -47.18
C ASN A 65 -40.57 17.08 -46.01
N ARG A 66 -40.67 15.77 -46.25
CA ARG A 66 -41.12 14.79 -45.26
C ARG A 66 -40.02 14.49 -44.22
N SER A 67 -38.76 14.66 -44.59
CA SER A 67 -37.63 14.44 -43.67
C SER A 67 -37.45 15.55 -42.62
N ASN A 68 -38.12 16.71 -42.83
CA ASN A 68 -38.06 17.80 -41.86
C ASN A 68 -39.37 18.62 -41.88
N LEU A 69 -40.32 18.17 -41.09
CA LEU A 69 -41.64 18.82 -41.00
C LEU A 69 -41.56 20.21 -40.31
N ASN A 70 -40.53 20.49 -39.53
CA ASN A 70 -40.36 21.80 -38.89
C ASN A 70 -40.15 22.91 -39.87
N LYS A 71 -39.61 22.61 -41.07
CA LYS A 71 -39.44 23.62 -42.15
C LYS A 71 -40.77 24.08 -42.73
N LEU A 72 -41.87 23.39 -42.47
CA LEU A 72 -43.20 23.74 -42.92
C LEU A 72 -43.93 24.70 -41.94
N LEU A 73 -43.37 24.85 -40.73
CA LEU A 73 -43.90 25.78 -39.75
C LEU A 73 -43.32 27.18 -39.94
N GLN A 74 -44.20 28.17 -40.00
CA GLN A 74 -43.82 29.58 -39.99
C GLN A 74 -43.54 30.08 -38.56
N ASP A 75 -44.24 29.51 -37.57
CA ASP A 75 -44.02 29.75 -36.16
C ASP A 75 -43.80 28.42 -35.42
N SER A 76 -42.80 28.36 -34.57
CA SER A 76 -42.48 27.18 -33.73
C SER A 76 -43.57 26.82 -32.71
N LYS A 77 -44.54 27.74 -32.49
CA LYS A 77 -45.72 27.51 -31.67
C LYS A 77 -46.88 26.89 -32.39
N ASN A 78 -46.81 26.74 -33.72
CA ASN A 78 -47.86 26.19 -34.51
C ASN A 78 -47.79 24.66 -34.62
N LEU A 79 -48.91 24.03 -34.97
CA LEU A 79 -49.04 22.61 -35.29
C LEU A 79 -49.26 22.40 -36.79
N LEU A 80 -48.89 21.21 -37.22
CA LEU A 80 -49.22 20.77 -38.60
C LEU A 80 -50.42 19.83 -38.53
N TRP A 81 -51.33 20.02 -39.45
CA TRP A 81 -52.37 19.05 -39.74
C TRP A 81 -52.06 18.40 -41.08
N LEU A 82 -52.09 17.05 -41.09
CA LEU A 82 -51.94 16.25 -42.29
C LEU A 82 -53.31 15.71 -42.67
N ARG A 83 -53.65 15.78 -43.95
CA ARG A 83 -54.86 15.23 -44.53
C ARG A 83 -54.52 14.13 -45.51
N ILE A 84 -55.14 12.96 -45.40
CA ILE A 84 -55.01 11.83 -46.34
C ILE A 84 -56.39 11.45 -46.77
N SER A 85 -56.71 11.57 -48.09
CA SER A 85 -57.97 11.12 -48.64
C SER A 85 -57.75 9.85 -49.47
N PHE A 86 -58.63 8.85 -49.27
CA PHE A 86 -58.49 7.56 -49.92
C PHE A 86 -59.85 6.85 -50.11
N THR A 87 -59.95 6.04 -51.15
CA THR A 87 -60.98 5.00 -51.31
C THR A 87 -60.37 3.68 -50.94
N VAL A 88 -61.17 2.73 -50.41
CA VAL A 88 -60.69 1.41 -50.00
C VAL A 88 -60.58 0.51 -51.24
N ASP A 89 -59.38 -0.02 -51.49
CA ASP A 89 -59.13 -0.94 -52.60
C ASP A 89 -59.86 -2.30 -52.39
N GLU A 90 -60.29 -2.97 -53.47
CA GLU A 90 -61.04 -4.23 -53.45
C GLU A 90 -60.49 -5.31 -52.48
N PRO A 91 -59.16 -5.56 -52.42
CA PRO A 91 -58.63 -6.58 -51.50
C PRO A 91 -58.85 -6.28 -50.03
N LEU A 92 -59.14 -5.03 -49.65
CA LEU A 92 -59.35 -4.55 -48.29
C LEU A 92 -60.82 -4.31 -47.95
N LYS A 93 -61.73 -4.40 -48.92
CA LYS A 93 -63.18 -4.22 -48.67
C LYS A 93 -63.69 -5.26 -47.67
N ASN A 94 -64.60 -4.82 -46.78
CA ASN A 94 -65.22 -5.61 -45.74
C ASN A 94 -64.25 -6.26 -44.72
N LYS A 95 -63.01 -5.77 -44.67
CA LYS A 95 -62.01 -6.21 -43.65
C LYS A 95 -61.76 -5.11 -42.64
N MET A 96 -61.31 -5.50 -41.42
CA MET A 96 -60.76 -4.54 -40.49
C MET A 96 -59.44 -4.02 -41.03
N ILE A 97 -59.38 -2.71 -41.30
CA ILE A 97 -58.21 -2.06 -41.86
C ILE A 97 -57.53 -1.17 -40.85
N ALA A 98 -56.23 -1.01 -40.98
CA ALA A 98 -55.45 -0.10 -40.20
C ALA A 98 -54.47 0.68 -41.06
N LEU A 99 -54.19 1.93 -40.68
CA LEU A 99 -53.13 2.75 -41.25
C LEU A 99 -51.83 2.41 -40.53
N TYR A 100 -50.77 2.24 -41.33
CA TYR A 100 -49.42 2.09 -40.84
C TYR A 100 -48.57 3.26 -41.28
N ILE A 101 -47.86 3.87 -40.30
CA ILE A 101 -46.84 4.91 -40.51
C ILE A 101 -45.56 4.38 -39.91
N SER A 102 -44.59 4.00 -40.74
CA SER A 102 -43.37 3.34 -40.26
C SER A 102 -42.54 4.24 -39.33
N GLN A 103 -42.60 5.54 -39.51
CA GLN A 103 -41.89 6.51 -38.72
C GLN A 103 -42.61 7.86 -38.80
N LEU A 104 -43.07 8.32 -37.63
CA LEU A 104 -43.53 9.69 -37.44
C LEU A 104 -42.85 10.22 -36.18
N HIS A 105 -41.74 10.92 -36.32
CA HIS A 105 -40.97 11.50 -35.23
C HIS A 105 -41.68 12.72 -34.65
N SER A 106 -42.81 12.49 -34.01
CA SER A 106 -43.65 13.57 -33.47
C SER A 106 -44.66 13.01 -32.50
N SER A 107 -45.40 13.88 -31.86
CA SER A 107 -46.70 13.51 -31.28
C SER A 107 -47.80 13.66 -32.32
N ALA A 108 -48.73 12.74 -32.32
CA ALA A 108 -49.78 12.75 -33.32
C ALA A 108 -51.13 12.32 -32.76
N TRP A 109 -52.18 12.99 -33.17
CA TRP A 109 -53.56 12.59 -32.85
C TRP A 109 -54.32 12.45 -34.18
N LEU A 110 -54.97 11.29 -34.37
CA LEU A 110 -55.61 10.94 -35.62
C LEU A 110 -57.10 10.90 -35.50
N TRP A 111 -57.77 11.46 -36.50
CA TRP A 111 -59.21 11.38 -36.78
C TRP A 111 -59.45 10.71 -38.11
N CYS A 112 -60.48 9.90 -38.18
CA CYS A 112 -60.94 9.33 -39.43
C CYS A 112 -62.44 9.58 -39.58
N ASN A 113 -62.87 10.19 -40.69
CA ASN A 113 -64.26 10.53 -40.98
C ASN A 113 -64.98 11.22 -39.79
N GLY A 114 -64.27 12.16 -39.11
CA GLY A 114 -64.82 12.91 -37.98
C GLY A 114 -64.64 12.27 -36.61
N ASN A 115 -64.25 11.00 -36.54
CA ASN A 115 -64.09 10.29 -35.29
C ASN A 115 -62.65 10.27 -34.84
N SER A 116 -62.41 10.58 -33.55
CA SER A 116 -61.06 10.48 -32.97
C SER A 116 -60.69 8.99 -32.75
N ILE A 117 -59.55 8.57 -33.27
CA ILE A 117 -59.08 7.19 -33.26
C ILE A 117 -58.06 6.94 -32.19
N ARG A 118 -56.92 7.62 -32.25
CA ARG A 118 -55.81 7.39 -31.30
C ARG A 118 -54.88 8.57 -31.26
N LYS A 119 -54.30 8.80 -30.06
CA LYS A 119 -53.26 9.75 -29.80
C LYS A 119 -51.96 9.07 -29.43
N TYR A 120 -50.83 9.53 -29.99
CA TYR A 120 -49.48 9.17 -29.62
C TYR A 120 -48.73 10.40 -29.14
N GLY A 121 -48.11 10.33 -27.97
CA GLY A 121 -47.42 11.45 -27.37
C GLY A 121 -48.36 12.56 -26.90
N SER A 122 -47.81 13.75 -26.71
CA SER A 122 -48.53 14.96 -26.34
C SER A 122 -48.01 16.18 -27.07
N THR A 123 -48.89 17.16 -27.20
CA THR A 123 -48.60 18.45 -27.82
C THR A 123 -48.24 19.50 -26.77
N PRO A 124 -47.62 20.66 -27.15
CA PRO A 124 -47.36 21.73 -26.21
C PRO A 124 -48.61 22.15 -25.43
N PRO A 125 -48.47 22.60 -24.14
CA PRO A 125 -47.23 22.93 -23.43
C PRO A 125 -46.54 21.74 -22.77
N HIS A 126 -47.09 20.55 -22.83
CA HIS A 126 -46.55 19.32 -22.21
C HIS A 126 -46.18 18.29 -23.28
N GLU A 127 -45.38 18.75 -24.23
CA GLU A 127 -45.02 17.99 -25.42
C GLU A 127 -44.13 16.78 -25.05
N VAL A 128 -44.42 15.64 -25.68
CA VAL A 128 -43.59 14.42 -25.68
C VAL A 128 -43.65 13.77 -27.05
N SER A 129 -42.50 13.60 -27.69
CA SER A 129 -42.38 12.91 -28.99
C SER A 129 -42.29 11.39 -28.78
N CYS A 130 -43.07 10.64 -29.55
CA CYS A 130 -43.08 9.17 -29.60
C CYS A 130 -42.42 8.63 -30.90
N GLY A 131 -41.40 9.31 -31.40
CA GLY A 131 -40.77 8.97 -32.69
C GLY A 131 -40.05 7.62 -32.77
N THR A 132 -39.89 6.93 -31.68
CA THR A 132 -39.25 5.60 -31.63
C THR A 132 -40.23 4.45 -31.90
N VAL A 133 -41.54 4.72 -31.90
CA VAL A 133 -42.60 3.73 -32.10
C VAL A 133 -43.15 3.84 -33.50
N ALA A 134 -43.34 2.71 -34.18
CA ALA A 134 -44.11 2.67 -35.40
C ALA A 134 -45.59 2.91 -35.06
N GLN A 135 -46.14 3.96 -35.66
CA GLN A 135 -47.51 4.32 -35.41
C GLN A 135 -48.45 3.51 -36.26
N TYR A 136 -49.50 2.94 -35.65
CA TYR A 136 -50.59 2.28 -36.34
C TYR A 136 -51.93 2.71 -35.77
N TYR A 137 -52.90 2.85 -36.65
CA TYR A 137 -54.20 3.33 -36.27
C TYR A 137 -55.24 2.36 -36.83
N MET A 138 -55.94 1.67 -35.92
CA MET A 138 -57.02 0.74 -36.29
C MET A 138 -58.29 1.51 -36.51
N PHE A 139 -58.99 1.19 -37.58
CA PHE A 139 -60.26 1.81 -37.92
C PHE A 139 -61.40 0.84 -37.58
N PRO A 140 -62.35 1.22 -36.72
CA PRO A 140 -63.59 0.49 -36.55
C PRO A 140 -64.32 0.42 -37.89
N ILE A 141 -64.92 -0.76 -38.17
CA ILE A 141 -65.60 -0.99 -39.44
C ILE A 141 -66.72 0.03 -39.73
N GLN A 142 -67.38 0.52 -38.65
CA GLN A 142 -68.48 1.48 -38.73
C GLN A 142 -68.04 2.88 -39.18
N ILE A 143 -66.74 3.19 -39.07
CA ILE A 143 -66.23 4.51 -39.40
C ILE A 143 -65.79 4.61 -40.84
N ILE A 144 -65.44 3.48 -41.47
CA ILE A 144 -64.92 3.42 -42.85
C ILE A 144 -66.07 3.28 -43.83
N ASN A 145 -66.03 4.16 -44.82
CA ASN A 145 -66.87 4.04 -46.01
C ASN A 145 -66.18 3.16 -47.05
N TYR A 146 -66.63 1.93 -47.22
CA TYR A 146 -66.02 0.96 -48.16
C TYR A 146 -66.36 1.20 -49.62
N GLU A 147 -67.43 1.95 -49.90
CA GLU A 147 -67.86 2.26 -51.28
C GLU A 147 -67.60 3.69 -51.71
N GLY A 148 -67.06 4.52 -50.78
CA GLY A 148 -66.83 5.95 -51.08
C GLY A 148 -65.52 6.46 -50.49
N ASP A 149 -65.42 7.77 -50.48
CA ASP A 149 -64.26 8.48 -49.99
C ASP A 149 -64.15 8.44 -48.47
N ASN A 150 -62.94 8.28 -48.01
CA ASN A 150 -62.55 8.39 -46.59
C ASN A 150 -61.49 9.47 -46.44
N THR A 151 -61.52 10.18 -45.29
CA THR A 151 -60.54 11.21 -44.99
C THR A 151 -59.98 11.06 -43.60
N ILE A 152 -58.70 10.97 -43.55
CA ILE A 152 -57.92 10.94 -42.27
C ILE A 152 -57.29 12.33 -42.07
N TYR A 153 -57.46 12.85 -40.85
CA TYR A 153 -56.75 14.04 -40.36
C TYR A 153 -55.83 13.67 -39.24
N ILE A 154 -54.56 14.12 -39.27
CA ILE A 154 -53.58 13.85 -38.27
C ILE A 154 -53.07 15.20 -37.79
N GLN A 155 -53.38 15.56 -36.54
CA GLN A 155 -52.73 16.68 -35.85
C GLN A 155 -51.34 16.27 -35.45
N VAL A 156 -50.32 17.00 -35.87
CA VAL A 156 -48.91 16.66 -35.64
C VAL A 156 -48.20 17.81 -34.99
N TRP A 157 -47.58 17.52 -33.83
CA TRP A 157 -46.51 18.38 -33.35
C TRP A 157 -45.18 17.82 -33.82
N PRO A 158 -44.46 18.53 -34.70
CA PRO A 158 -43.24 17.99 -35.34
C PRO A 158 -42.11 17.68 -34.36
N GLY A 159 -42.07 18.35 -33.21
CA GLY A 159 -40.99 18.17 -32.28
C GLY A 159 -39.65 18.64 -32.83
N PRO A 160 -38.54 18.33 -32.15
CA PRO A 160 -37.21 18.80 -32.57
C PRO A 160 -36.68 18.09 -33.84
N TYR A 161 -37.19 16.90 -34.12
CA TYR A 161 -36.73 16.03 -35.23
C TYR A 161 -37.89 15.56 -36.11
N GLY A 162 -38.92 16.37 -36.25
CA GLY A 162 -40.13 16.03 -36.95
C GLY A 162 -39.86 15.55 -38.35
N ALA A 163 -40.18 14.30 -38.63
CA ALA A 163 -40.09 13.66 -39.91
C ALA A 163 -41.22 12.66 -40.08
N ILE A 164 -41.74 12.55 -41.29
CA ILE A 164 -42.70 11.51 -41.69
C ILE A 164 -42.05 10.59 -42.70
N SER A 165 -42.22 9.31 -42.52
CA SER A 165 -41.73 8.29 -43.45
C SER A 165 -42.41 8.38 -44.79
N ASN A 166 -41.69 8.00 -45.86
CA ASN A 166 -42.27 7.80 -47.18
C ASN A 166 -43.11 6.53 -47.32
N THR A 167 -43.18 5.69 -46.28
CA THR A 167 -43.90 4.41 -46.28
C THR A 167 -45.15 4.55 -45.39
N ILE A 168 -46.24 4.94 -45.98
CA ILE A 168 -47.55 5.08 -45.35
C ILE A 168 -48.55 4.30 -46.16
N PHE A 169 -49.17 3.28 -45.55
CA PHE A 169 -50.10 2.42 -46.27
C PHE A 169 -51.20 1.88 -45.36
N LEU A 170 -52.31 1.51 -45.99
CA LEU A 170 -53.41 0.75 -45.39
C LEU A 170 -53.21 -0.75 -45.62
N GLY A 171 -53.64 -1.54 -44.66
CA GLY A 171 -53.63 -2.99 -44.79
C GLY A 171 -54.58 -3.65 -43.78
N GLU A 172 -54.68 -4.96 -43.83
CA GLU A 172 -55.45 -5.71 -42.84
C GLU A 172 -54.90 -5.51 -41.45
N GLN A 173 -55.76 -5.27 -40.45
CA GLN A 173 -55.41 -4.93 -39.09
C GLN A 173 -54.45 -5.93 -38.45
N PRO A 174 -54.60 -7.27 -38.53
CA PRO A 174 -53.67 -8.20 -37.92
C PRO A 174 -52.25 -8.11 -38.51
N TYR A 175 -52.16 -7.86 -39.81
CA TYR A 175 -50.87 -7.68 -40.48
C TYR A 175 -50.17 -6.40 -40.06
N ILE A 176 -50.92 -5.29 -40.05
CA ILE A 176 -50.38 -3.97 -39.64
C ILE A 176 -49.97 -4.00 -38.18
N PHE A 177 -50.75 -4.59 -37.31
CA PHE A 177 -50.42 -4.77 -35.90
C PHE A 177 -49.07 -5.48 -35.71
N ASN A 178 -48.96 -6.67 -36.35
CA ASN A 178 -47.71 -7.46 -36.23
C ASN A 178 -46.49 -6.71 -36.83
N LEU A 179 -46.71 -5.96 -37.89
CA LEU A 179 -45.64 -5.17 -38.47
C LEU A 179 -45.21 -4.00 -37.55
N ALA A 180 -46.14 -3.28 -36.96
CA ALA A 180 -45.90 -2.18 -36.04
C ALA A 180 -45.24 -2.68 -34.75
N GLU A 181 -45.75 -3.80 -34.15
CA GLU A 181 -45.16 -4.41 -32.98
C GLU A 181 -43.73 -4.88 -33.24
N ARG A 182 -43.43 -5.46 -34.39
CA ARG A 182 -42.10 -5.88 -34.78
C ARG A 182 -41.13 -4.67 -34.87
N HIS A 183 -41.57 -3.58 -35.49
CA HIS A 183 -40.76 -2.37 -35.57
C HIS A 183 -40.54 -1.73 -34.20
N THR A 184 -41.57 -1.65 -33.39
CA THR A 184 -41.51 -1.12 -32.02
C THR A 184 -40.63 -1.98 -31.15
N PHE A 185 -40.67 -3.32 -31.32
CA PHE A 185 -39.78 -4.22 -30.59
C PHE A 185 -38.32 -3.86 -30.78
N PHE A 186 -37.86 -3.71 -32.00
CA PHE A 186 -36.45 -3.38 -32.28
C PHE A 186 -36.06 -1.95 -31.90
N LYS A 187 -36.98 -0.99 -31.99
CA LYS A 187 -36.66 0.43 -31.74
C LYS A 187 -36.84 0.85 -30.27
N ALA A 188 -37.84 0.33 -29.59
CA ALA A 188 -38.20 0.73 -28.21
C ALA A 188 -37.98 -0.38 -27.19
N LYS A 189 -38.60 -1.58 -27.37
CA LYS A 189 -38.60 -2.63 -26.32
C LYS A 189 -37.22 -3.19 -26.03
N ILE A 190 -36.36 -3.36 -27.06
CA ILE A 190 -34.96 -3.74 -26.86
C ILE A 190 -34.20 -2.67 -26.07
N SER A 191 -34.47 -1.39 -26.32
CA SER A 191 -33.83 -0.28 -25.60
C SER A 191 -34.17 -0.30 -24.11
N ILE A 192 -35.39 -0.70 -23.73
CA ILE A 192 -35.79 -0.89 -22.34
C ILE A 192 -35.01 -2.03 -21.69
N ALA A 193 -34.86 -3.17 -22.39
CA ALA A 193 -34.05 -4.28 -21.90
C ALA A 193 -32.59 -3.85 -21.69
N PHE A 194 -32.01 -3.13 -22.66
CA PHE A 194 -30.65 -2.58 -22.54
C PHE A 194 -30.53 -1.60 -21.38
N PHE A 195 -31.49 -0.69 -21.20
CA PHE A 195 -31.53 0.22 -20.08
C PHE A 195 -31.48 -0.53 -18.74
N THR A 196 -32.34 -1.54 -18.58
CA THR A 196 -32.41 -2.34 -17.35
C THR A 196 -31.08 -3.05 -17.06
N ILE A 197 -30.50 -3.68 -18.10
CA ILE A 197 -29.20 -4.36 -17.95
C ILE A 197 -28.09 -3.37 -17.61
N MET A 198 -28.06 -2.17 -18.22
CA MET A 198 -27.07 -1.14 -17.91
C MET A 198 -27.18 -0.66 -16.48
N MET A 199 -28.38 -0.45 -15.97
CA MET A 199 -28.60 -0.10 -14.56
C MET A 199 -28.11 -1.21 -13.62
N LEU A 200 -28.33 -2.48 -13.96
CA LEU A 200 -27.83 -3.61 -13.18
C LEU A 200 -26.31 -3.66 -13.16
N ILE A 201 -25.66 -3.50 -14.31
CA ILE A 201 -24.20 -3.43 -14.44
C ILE A 201 -23.65 -2.25 -13.62
N PHE A 202 -24.30 -1.07 -13.70
CA PHE A 202 -23.90 0.08 -12.90
C PHE A 202 -23.85 -0.24 -11.40
N PHE A 203 -24.94 -0.75 -10.83
CA PHE A 203 -24.98 -1.06 -9.40
C PHE A 203 -23.97 -2.15 -9.01
N LEU A 204 -23.82 -3.19 -9.83
CA LEU A 204 -22.86 -4.27 -9.59
C LEU A 204 -21.43 -3.75 -9.52
N TYR A 205 -21.00 -2.98 -10.53
CA TYR A 205 -19.63 -2.49 -10.59
C TYR A 205 -19.35 -1.34 -9.61
N LEU A 206 -20.36 -0.54 -9.28
CA LEU A 206 -20.26 0.43 -8.19
C LEU A 206 -20.06 -0.25 -6.84
N LEU A 207 -20.80 -1.34 -6.57
CA LEU A 207 -20.61 -2.16 -5.37
C LEU A 207 -19.20 -2.76 -5.34
N LEU A 208 -18.75 -3.37 -6.44
CA LEU A 208 -17.38 -3.92 -6.55
C LEU A 208 -16.32 -2.85 -6.28
N TYR A 209 -16.49 -1.64 -6.81
CA TYR A 209 -15.61 -0.52 -6.52
C TYR A 209 -15.51 -0.24 -5.02
N PHE A 210 -16.64 -0.16 -4.30
CA PHE A 210 -16.64 0.13 -2.86
C PHE A 210 -16.06 -1.01 -2.02
N VAL A 211 -16.33 -2.26 -2.39
CA VAL A 211 -15.84 -3.45 -1.68
C VAL A 211 -14.32 -3.59 -1.87
N LEU A 212 -13.83 -3.41 -3.09
CA LEU A 212 -12.43 -3.70 -3.43
C LEU A 212 -11.48 -2.51 -3.28
N ARG A 213 -11.97 -1.28 -3.09
CA ARG A 213 -11.15 -0.05 -3.09
C ARG A 213 -10.01 -0.01 -2.07
N LYS A 214 -10.06 -0.88 -1.04
CA LYS A 214 -9.00 -0.98 -0.01
C LYS A 214 -7.92 -1.99 -0.38
N SER A 215 -8.18 -2.91 -1.29
CA SER A 215 -7.32 -4.05 -1.60
C SER A 215 -6.62 -3.95 -2.96
N MET A 216 -7.14 -3.14 -3.90
CA MET A 216 -6.56 -3.01 -5.25
C MET A 216 -6.94 -1.69 -5.93
N ASP A 217 -6.30 -1.36 -7.07
CA ASP A 217 -6.70 -0.20 -7.89
C ASP A 217 -8.02 -0.49 -8.61
N THR A 218 -9.10 0.06 -8.08
CA THR A 218 -10.47 -0.20 -8.53
C THR A 218 -11.05 0.87 -9.44
N LYS A 219 -10.26 1.84 -9.88
CA LYS A 219 -10.76 2.94 -10.76
C LYS A 219 -11.39 2.44 -12.04
N VAL A 220 -10.92 1.32 -12.57
CA VAL A 220 -11.47 0.66 -13.75
C VAL A 220 -12.95 0.32 -13.52
N TYR A 221 -13.30 -0.26 -12.37
CA TYR A 221 -14.68 -0.61 -12.02
C TYR A 221 -15.56 0.62 -11.86
N LEU A 222 -15.03 1.70 -11.25
CA LEU A 222 -15.74 2.97 -11.13
C LEU A 222 -16.07 3.57 -12.51
N TYR A 223 -15.07 3.66 -13.38
CA TYR A 223 -15.31 4.22 -14.72
C TYR A 223 -16.26 3.35 -15.54
N TYR A 224 -16.16 2.05 -15.44
CA TYR A 224 -17.08 1.13 -16.11
C TYR A 224 -18.51 1.24 -15.57
N SER A 225 -18.70 1.40 -14.27
CA SER A 225 -20.02 1.67 -13.71
C SER A 225 -20.60 2.99 -14.22
N LEU A 226 -19.79 4.05 -14.25
CA LEU A 226 -20.25 5.36 -14.77
C LEU A 226 -20.58 5.33 -16.27
N ILE A 227 -19.82 4.60 -17.08
CA ILE A 227 -20.18 4.35 -18.50
C ILE A 227 -21.55 3.70 -18.56
N SER A 228 -21.81 2.67 -17.77
CA SER A 228 -23.08 1.95 -17.77
C SER A 228 -24.25 2.84 -17.35
N LEU A 229 -24.05 3.70 -16.33
CA LEU A 229 -25.06 4.66 -15.87
C LEU A 229 -25.42 5.67 -16.97
N PHE A 230 -24.41 6.34 -17.53
CA PHE A 230 -24.66 7.36 -18.54
C PHE A 230 -25.14 6.76 -19.87
N THR A 231 -24.76 5.52 -20.20
CA THR A 231 -25.36 4.77 -21.30
C THR A 231 -26.82 4.45 -21.04
N ALA A 232 -27.20 4.07 -19.82
CA ALA A 232 -28.61 3.89 -19.46
C ALA A 232 -29.41 5.21 -19.63
N PHE A 233 -28.86 6.33 -19.15
CA PHE A 233 -29.47 7.65 -19.35
C PHE A 233 -29.61 8.00 -20.83
N PHE A 234 -28.59 7.73 -21.64
CA PHE A 234 -28.65 7.92 -23.11
C PHE A 234 -29.75 7.09 -23.78
N LEU A 235 -30.05 5.89 -23.27
CA LEU A 235 -31.12 5.05 -23.80
C LEU A 235 -32.52 5.53 -23.42
N THR A 236 -32.66 6.36 -22.39
CA THR A 236 -33.97 6.79 -21.86
C THR A 236 -34.88 7.44 -22.93
N PRO A 237 -34.39 8.35 -23.79
CA PRO A 237 -35.23 8.91 -24.88
C PRO A 237 -35.77 7.90 -25.87
N PHE A 238 -35.08 6.77 -26.07
CA PHE A 238 -35.55 5.69 -26.93
C PHE A 238 -36.59 4.79 -26.24
N CYS A 239 -36.73 4.85 -24.94
CA CYS A 239 -37.71 4.14 -24.13
C CYS A 239 -38.97 4.98 -23.85
N ILE A 240 -38.94 6.27 -24.16
CA ILE A 240 -39.93 7.26 -23.65
C ILE A 240 -41.36 6.96 -24.14
N SER A 241 -41.51 6.30 -25.27
CA SER A 241 -42.84 5.91 -25.79
C SER A 241 -43.59 4.96 -24.83
N GLU A 242 -42.86 4.22 -24.02
CA GLU A 242 -43.41 3.28 -23.05
C GLU A 242 -43.45 3.84 -21.62
N ILE A 243 -42.58 4.82 -21.32
CA ILE A 243 -42.36 5.36 -19.98
C ILE A 243 -42.56 6.90 -19.92
N TYR A 244 -43.31 7.50 -20.85
CA TYR A 244 -43.54 8.95 -20.90
C TYR A 244 -44.07 9.54 -19.58
N TRP A 245 -44.81 8.76 -18.81
CA TRP A 245 -45.30 9.12 -17.49
C TRP A 245 -44.18 9.28 -16.46
N ALA A 246 -43.00 8.75 -16.71
CA ALA A 246 -41.86 8.86 -15.82
C ALA A 246 -41.12 10.21 -15.93
N ILE A 247 -41.47 11.04 -16.93
CA ILE A 247 -40.91 12.39 -17.01
C ILE A 247 -41.56 13.24 -15.91
N PRO A 248 -40.77 13.79 -14.96
CA PRO A 248 -41.32 14.64 -13.93
C PRO A 248 -42.04 15.86 -14.53
N SER A 249 -43.17 16.25 -13.96
CA SER A 249 -43.99 17.35 -14.44
C SER A 249 -43.28 18.71 -14.43
N PHE A 250 -42.20 18.83 -13.64
CA PHE A 250 -41.35 20.04 -13.57
C PHE A 250 -40.29 20.08 -14.67
N MET A 251 -40.09 18.98 -15.43
CA MET A 251 -39.06 18.88 -16.45
C MET A 251 -39.69 19.02 -17.84
N SER A 252 -39.28 20.04 -18.59
CA SER A 252 -39.67 20.15 -19.99
C SER A 252 -39.01 19.07 -20.85
N PHE A 253 -39.69 18.68 -21.95
CA PHE A 253 -39.09 17.70 -22.88
C PHE A 253 -37.76 18.18 -23.47
N LEU A 254 -37.58 19.48 -23.68
CA LEU A 254 -36.32 20.07 -24.08
C LEU A 254 -35.22 19.80 -23.01
N MET A 255 -35.52 20.02 -21.74
CA MET A 255 -34.56 19.75 -20.66
C MET A 255 -34.25 18.25 -20.55
N PHE A 256 -35.25 17.40 -20.71
CA PHE A 256 -35.08 15.96 -20.77
C PHE A 256 -34.10 15.54 -21.91
N LEU A 257 -34.24 16.04 -23.10
CA LEU A 257 -33.32 15.73 -24.19
C LEU A 257 -31.91 16.29 -23.97
N LYS A 258 -31.77 17.45 -23.37
CA LYS A 258 -30.46 17.99 -22.97
C LYS A 258 -29.72 17.07 -22.03
N LEU A 259 -30.36 16.61 -20.99
CA LEU A 259 -29.74 15.78 -19.94
C LEU A 259 -29.51 14.32 -20.43
N PHE A 260 -30.58 13.69 -20.93
CA PHE A 260 -30.57 12.26 -21.18
C PHE A 260 -30.09 11.87 -22.58
N LEU A 261 -30.17 12.72 -23.56
CA LEU A 261 -29.63 12.42 -24.89
C LEU A 261 -28.23 13.05 -25.07
N ASN A 262 -28.16 14.37 -24.94
CA ASN A 262 -26.96 15.11 -25.34
C ASN A 262 -25.83 15.00 -24.29
N ILE A 263 -26.08 15.37 -23.05
CA ILE A 263 -25.05 15.38 -22.00
C ILE A 263 -24.64 13.96 -21.65
N SER A 264 -25.58 13.02 -21.52
CA SER A 264 -25.25 11.63 -21.17
C SER A 264 -24.38 10.94 -22.21
N ALA A 265 -24.66 11.13 -23.50
CA ALA A 265 -23.82 10.60 -24.59
C ALA A 265 -22.39 11.13 -24.49
N PHE A 266 -22.26 12.42 -24.21
CA PHE A 266 -21.00 13.13 -24.12
C PHE A 266 -20.16 12.67 -22.93
N VAL A 267 -20.78 12.58 -21.76
CA VAL A 267 -20.16 12.10 -20.52
C VAL A 267 -19.77 10.62 -20.64
N THR A 268 -20.57 9.81 -21.34
CA THR A 268 -20.24 8.40 -21.60
C THR A 268 -18.90 8.25 -22.31
N VAL A 269 -18.66 9.04 -23.37
CA VAL A 269 -17.38 8.98 -24.11
C VAL A 269 -16.19 9.39 -23.23
N TYR A 270 -16.36 10.39 -22.39
CA TYR A 270 -15.31 10.77 -21.45
C TYR A 270 -14.95 9.65 -20.46
N PHE A 271 -15.96 9.00 -19.89
CA PHE A 271 -15.69 7.89 -19.00
C PHE A 271 -15.12 6.69 -19.76
N ALA A 272 -15.51 6.47 -21.02
CA ALA A 272 -14.88 5.46 -21.87
C ALA A 272 -13.38 5.71 -22.08
N ASN A 273 -12.99 6.95 -22.38
CA ASN A 273 -11.58 7.33 -22.48
C ASN A 273 -10.85 7.17 -21.12
N SER A 274 -11.51 7.51 -20.02
CA SER A 274 -10.95 7.34 -18.67
C SER A 274 -10.83 5.87 -18.28
N PHE A 275 -11.78 5.04 -18.68
CA PHE A 275 -11.73 3.59 -18.54
C PHE A 275 -10.54 3.00 -19.31
N MET A 276 -10.35 3.36 -20.59
CA MET A 276 -9.22 2.89 -21.39
C MET A 276 -7.87 3.21 -20.74
N LEU A 277 -7.69 4.44 -20.28
CA LEU A 277 -6.47 4.86 -19.60
C LEU A 277 -6.24 4.09 -18.28
N SER A 278 -7.30 3.91 -17.51
CA SER A 278 -7.22 3.17 -16.25
C SER A 278 -6.97 1.68 -16.46
N TYR A 279 -7.60 1.07 -17.45
CA TYR A 279 -7.43 -0.34 -17.80
C TYR A 279 -5.98 -0.67 -18.23
N LEU A 280 -5.33 0.26 -18.93
CA LEU A 280 -3.91 0.15 -19.31
C LEU A 280 -2.94 0.65 -18.24
N HIS A 281 -3.43 0.99 -17.04
CA HIS A 281 -2.63 1.58 -15.96
C HIS A 281 -1.82 2.80 -16.40
N ILE A 282 -2.41 3.64 -17.29
CA ILE A 282 -1.78 4.86 -17.77
C ILE A 282 -2.16 6.02 -16.88
N THR A 283 -1.17 6.64 -16.26
CA THR A 283 -1.37 7.85 -15.45
C THR A 283 -1.30 9.10 -16.32
N ILE A 284 -2.23 10.03 -16.11
CA ILE A 284 -2.23 11.35 -16.75
C ILE A 284 -1.92 12.44 -15.73
N SER A 285 -1.24 13.51 -16.20
CA SER A 285 -0.86 14.63 -15.34
C SER A 285 -2.09 15.34 -14.75
N LYS A 286 -1.92 16.03 -13.61
CA LYS A 286 -3.00 16.83 -13.01
C LYS A 286 -3.54 17.87 -14.00
N ARG A 287 -2.67 18.51 -14.79
CA ARG A 287 -3.07 19.48 -15.83
C ARG A 287 -3.97 18.85 -16.89
N SER A 288 -3.60 17.66 -17.42
CA SER A 288 -4.43 16.95 -18.40
C SER A 288 -5.80 16.55 -17.81
N LYS A 289 -5.88 16.17 -16.54
CA LYS A 289 -7.17 15.86 -15.88
C LYS A 289 -8.07 17.09 -15.82
N ILE A 290 -7.52 18.24 -15.46
CA ILE A 290 -8.25 19.52 -15.40
C ILE A 290 -8.73 19.92 -16.79
N ILE A 291 -7.85 19.87 -17.80
CA ILE A 291 -8.22 20.19 -19.19
C ILE A 291 -9.36 19.28 -19.65
N ARG A 292 -9.25 17.97 -19.46
CA ARG A 292 -10.30 17.00 -19.82
C ARG A 292 -11.62 17.27 -19.11
N PHE A 293 -11.60 17.67 -17.84
CA PHE A 293 -12.81 18.07 -17.12
C PHE A 293 -13.49 19.28 -17.81
N PHE A 294 -12.74 20.32 -18.16
CA PHE A 294 -13.30 21.48 -18.84
C PHE A 294 -13.79 21.19 -20.26
N LEU A 295 -13.15 20.25 -20.97
CA LEU A 295 -13.61 19.80 -22.30
C LEU A 295 -15.02 19.17 -22.25
N ILE A 296 -15.49 18.77 -21.06
CA ILE A 296 -16.85 18.24 -20.87
C ILE A 296 -17.75 19.25 -20.23
N ALA A 297 -17.27 19.93 -19.19
CA ALA A 297 -18.10 20.88 -18.43
C ALA A 297 -18.58 22.03 -19.31
N ILE A 298 -17.70 22.59 -20.16
CA ILE A 298 -18.05 23.73 -21.02
C ILE A 298 -19.14 23.35 -22.04
N PRO A 299 -19.00 22.33 -22.90
CA PRO A 299 -20.05 22.00 -23.86
C PRO A 299 -21.32 21.49 -23.20
N SER A 300 -21.23 20.83 -22.04
CA SER A 300 -22.42 20.46 -21.25
C SER A 300 -23.18 21.69 -20.79
N LEU A 301 -22.49 22.72 -20.33
CA LEU A 301 -23.09 24.00 -19.95
C LEU A 301 -23.73 24.71 -21.17
N ILE A 302 -23.03 24.70 -22.30
CA ILE A 302 -23.58 25.28 -23.56
C ILE A 302 -24.88 24.57 -23.97
N VAL A 303 -24.93 23.25 -23.87
CA VAL A 303 -26.15 22.46 -24.13
C VAL A 303 -27.28 22.81 -23.14
N LEU A 304 -26.97 22.95 -21.86
CA LEU A 304 -27.97 23.34 -20.85
C LEU A 304 -28.57 24.71 -21.11
N LEU A 305 -27.77 25.63 -21.61
CA LEU A 305 -28.20 27.01 -21.94
C LEU A 305 -28.94 27.13 -23.25
N ALA A 306 -29.00 26.10 -24.10
CA ALA A 306 -29.72 26.16 -25.37
C ALA A 306 -31.21 26.50 -25.13
N PRO A 307 -31.76 27.58 -25.69
CA PRO A 307 -33.11 28.05 -25.38
C PRO A 307 -34.20 27.23 -26.05
N ASN A 308 -33.90 26.59 -27.19
CA ASN A 308 -34.87 25.84 -27.96
C ASN A 308 -34.25 24.64 -28.68
N TYR A 309 -35.10 23.83 -29.31
CA TYR A 309 -34.71 22.62 -30.04
C TYR A 309 -33.83 22.91 -31.27
N GLU A 310 -34.04 24.03 -31.94
CA GLU A 310 -33.28 24.40 -33.15
C GLU A 310 -31.81 24.64 -32.80
N ILE A 311 -31.56 25.46 -31.77
CA ILE A 311 -30.20 25.71 -31.28
C ILE A 311 -29.56 24.42 -30.74
N LEU A 312 -30.33 23.62 -29.97
CA LEU A 312 -29.83 22.34 -29.46
C LEU A 312 -29.35 21.42 -30.63
N SER A 313 -30.07 21.33 -31.71
CA SER A 313 -29.68 20.51 -32.85
C SER A 313 -28.42 21.01 -33.55
N LYS A 314 -28.22 22.34 -33.58
CA LYS A 314 -27.02 22.98 -34.15
C LYS A 314 -25.77 22.84 -33.29
N LEU A 315 -25.91 22.44 -32.01
CA LEU A 315 -24.78 22.25 -31.10
C LEU A 315 -24.06 20.89 -31.28
N LEU A 316 -24.63 19.94 -32.00
CA LEU A 316 -24.02 18.63 -32.21
C LEU A 316 -22.57 18.70 -32.79
N PRO A 317 -22.25 19.51 -33.80
CA PRO A 317 -20.87 19.65 -34.30
C PRO A 317 -19.91 20.20 -33.23
N VAL A 318 -20.39 21.10 -32.38
CA VAL A 318 -19.59 21.65 -31.27
C VAL A 318 -19.27 20.57 -30.25
N GLN A 319 -20.24 19.74 -29.87
CA GLN A 319 -20.03 18.61 -29.00
C GLN A 319 -19.02 17.62 -29.55
N LEU A 320 -19.15 17.24 -30.82
CA LEU A 320 -18.22 16.33 -31.50
C LEU A 320 -16.80 16.89 -31.54
N PHE A 321 -16.63 18.19 -31.71
CA PHE A 321 -15.33 18.84 -31.66
C PHE A 321 -14.65 18.68 -30.27
N PHE A 322 -15.38 18.91 -29.18
CA PHE A 322 -14.84 18.73 -27.84
C PHE A 322 -14.53 17.25 -27.50
N ILE A 323 -15.37 16.31 -27.98
CA ILE A 323 -15.08 14.86 -27.91
C ILE A 323 -13.77 14.53 -28.64
N PHE A 324 -13.60 15.08 -29.83
CA PHE A 324 -12.38 14.90 -30.62
C PHE A 324 -11.14 15.42 -29.89
N LEU A 325 -11.23 16.59 -29.26
CA LEU A 325 -10.13 17.12 -28.43
C LEU A 325 -9.77 16.21 -27.25
N ASP A 326 -10.75 15.64 -26.53
CA ASP A 326 -10.49 14.67 -25.46
C ASP A 326 -9.80 13.42 -26.01
N PHE A 327 -10.23 12.95 -27.17
CA PHE A 327 -9.61 11.81 -27.84
C PHE A 327 -8.16 12.10 -28.25
N VAL A 328 -7.87 13.28 -28.79
CA VAL A 328 -6.50 13.72 -29.14
C VAL A 328 -5.58 13.72 -27.91
N ILE A 329 -6.08 14.07 -26.73
CA ILE A 329 -5.29 14.01 -25.49
C ILE A 329 -4.98 12.56 -25.10
N CYS A 330 -5.89 11.63 -25.32
CA CYS A 330 -5.75 10.23 -24.90
C CYS A 330 -4.96 9.37 -25.90
N THR A 331 -5.16 9.59 -27.20
CA THR A 331 -4.63 8.76 -28.31
C THR A 331 -3.10 8.55 -28.28
N PRO A 332 -2.24 9.57 -28.07
CA PRO A 332 -0.80 9.34 -28.08
C PRO A 332 -0.37 8.34 -26.99
N ARG A 333 -1.04 8.36 -25.84
CA ARG A 333 -0.77 7.46 -24.72
C ARG A 333 -1.21 6.03 -25.03
N LEU A 334 -2.33 5.88 -25.70
CA LEU A 334 -2.81 4.59 -26.18
C LEU A 334 -1.86 3.99 -27.23
N ILE A 335 -1.36 4.81 -28.17
CA ILE A 335 -0.36 4.35 -29.15
C ILE A 335 0.92 3.89 -28.48
N ILE A 336 1.39 4.60 -27.46
CA ILE A 336 2.58 4.20 -26.69
C ILE A 336 2.32 2.86 -25.99
N ALA A 337 1.15 2.65 -25.41
CA ALA A 337 0.79 1.38 -24.77
C ALA A 337 0.75 0.21 -25.76
N PHE A 338 0.36 0.42 -27.01
CA PHE A 338 0.45 -0.62 -28.05
C PHE A 338 1.88 -1.01 -28.41
N LYS A 339 2.86 -0.13 -28.23
CA LYS A 339 4.28 -0.42 -28.47
C LYS A 339 4.95 -1.11 -27.26
N ASP A 340 4.35 -1.06 -26.10
CA ASP A 340 4.81 -1.69 -24.88
C ASP A 340 4.43 -3.18 -24.90
N LYS A 341 5.44 -4.07 -24.83
CA LYS A 341 5.24 -5.53 -24.86
C LYS A 341 4.36 -6.04 -23.72
N GLU A 342 4.47 -5.44 -22.54
CA GLU A 342 3.67 -5.85 -21.37
C GLU A 342 2.20 -5.46 -21.54
N LYS A 343 1.93 -4.30 -22.13
CA LYS A 343 0.58 -3.75 -22.33
C LYS A 343 -0.07 -4.13 -23.63
N PHE A 344 0.65 -4.77 -24.54
CA PHE A 344 0.16 -5.08 -25.88
C PHE A 344 -1.13 -5.92 -25.86
N ASN A 345 -1.18 -6.97 -25.04
CA ASN A 345 -2.35 -7.84 -24.96
C ASN A 345 -3.59 -7.10 -24.45
N ASP A 346 -3.43 -6.25 -23.44
CA ASP A 346 -4.54 -5.47 -22.89
C ASP A 346 -4.96 -4.34 -23.85
N SER A 347 -4.02 -3.75 -24.57
CA SER A 347 -4.31 -2.81 -25.65
C SER A 347 -5.10 -3.48 -26.78
N LEU A 348 -4.77 -4.73 -27.12
CA LEU A 348 -5.49 -5.51 -28.13
C LEU A 348 -6.92 -5.85 -27.67
N LYS A 349 -7.12 -6.24 -26.38
CA LYS A 349 -8.45 -6.44 -25.79
C LYS A 349 -9.31 -5.17 -25.90
N LEU A 350 -8.74 -3.99 -25.60
CA LEU A 350 -9.42 -2.71 -25.74
C LEU A 350 -9.82 -2.43 -27.19
N LEU A 351 -8.91 -2.62 -28.13
CA LEU A 351 -9.20 -2.44 -29.56
C LEU A 351 -10.35 -3.35 -29.98
N LEU A 352 -10.27 -4.65 -29.69
CA LEU A 352 -11.31 -5.60 -30.03
C LEU A 352 -12.64 -5.30 -29.31
N GLY A 353 -12.60 -4.81 -28.08
CA GLY A 353 -13.77 -4.41 -27.31
C GLY A 353 -14.52 -3.22 -27.92
N PHE A 354 -13.82 -2.25 -28.51
CA PHE A 354 -14.45 -1.09 -29.18
C PHE A 354 -14.75 -1.29 -30.66
N MET A 355 -14.29 -2.36 -31.30
CA MET A 355 -14.57 -2.67 -32.68
C MET A 355 -16.07 -2.66 -33.05
N PRO A 356 -16.98 -3.25 -32.21
CA PRO A 356 -18.42 -3.21 -32.52
C PRO A 356 -18.98 -1.78 -32.64
N VAL A 357 -18.51 -0.85 -31.79
CA VAL A 357 -18.92 0.57 -31.88
C VAL A 357 -18.43 1.15 -33.17
N LEU A 358 -17.16 0.98 -33.51
CA LEU A 358 -16.58 1.54 -34.74
C LEU A 358 -17.29 1.03 -35.97
N ILE A 359 -17.54 -0.28 -36.08
CA ILE A 359 -18.25 -0.90 -37.19
C ILE A 359 -19.68 -0.35 -37.30
N SER A 360 -20.39 -0.24 -36.16
CA SER A 360 -21.76 0.24 -36.15
C SER A 360 -21.87 1.72 -36.50
N VAL A 361 -20.93 2.56 -36.08
CA VAL A 361 -20.88 3.98 -36.46
C VAL A 361 -20.68 4.13 -37.99
N ILE A 362 -19.72 3.38 -38.55
CA ILE A 362 -19.46 3.37 -39.98
C ILE A 362 -20.72 2.92 -40.77
N ALA A 363 -21.36 1.84 -40.28
CA ALA A 363 -22.58 1.33 -40.89
C ALA A 363 -23.73 2.36 -40.84
N ASP A 364 -23.90 3.06 -39.69
CA ASP A 364 -24.92 4.11 -39.58
C ASP A 364 -24.66 5.29 -40.54
N VAL A 365 -23.40 5.69 -40.68
CA VAL A 365 -23.04 6.73 -41.68
C VAL A 365 -23.39 6.30 -43.10
N ILE A 366 -23.05 5.06 -43.49
CA ILE A 366 -23.34 4.51 -44.79
C ILE A 366 -24.86 4.44 -45.01
N ILE A 367 -25.63 3.88 -44.07
CA ILE A 367 -27.08 3.71 -44.14
C ILE A 367 -27.78 5.07 -44.33
N ARG A 368 -27.35 6.10 -43.58
CA ARG A 368 -27.91 7.44 -43.65
C ARG A 368 -27.54 8.15 -44.94
N THR A 369 -26.34 7.93 -45.45
CA THR A 369 -25.90 8.49 -46.74
C THR A 369 -26.74 7.91 -47.88
N ILE A 370 -27.09 6.62 -47.82
CA ILE A 370 -27.96 5.95 -48.85
C ILE A 370 -29.46 6.25 -48.61
N LYS A 371 -29.80 7.01 -47.54
CA LYS A 371 -31.19 7.38 -47.17
C LYS A 371 -32.11 6.19 -46.86
N ILE A 372 -31.58 5.14 -46.21
CA ILE A 372 -32.38 4.02 -45.71
C ILE A 372 -32.88 4.34 -44.29
N ASP A 373 -34.01 5.00 -44.18
CA ASP A 373 -34.56 5.48 -42.90
C ASP A 373 -35.27 4.43 -42.05
N SER A 374 -35.51 3.23 -42.61
CA SER A 374 -36.26 2.16 -41.93
C SER A 374 -35.48 1.41 -40.85
N LEU A 375 -34.14 1.50 -40.88
CA LEU A 375 -33.30 0.79 -39.91
C LEU A 375 -33.07 1.61 -38.63
N PRO A 376 -32.99 0.95 -37.45
CA PRO A 376 -32.60 1.60 -36.22
C PRO A 376 -31.15 2.11 -36.29
N PHE A 377 -30.73 2.98 -35.35
CA PHE A 377 -29.33 3.35 -35.21
C PHE A 377 -28.52 2.14 -34.69
N LEU A 378 -27.64 1.61 -35.54
CA LEU A 378 -26.83 0.44 -35.22
C LEU A 378 -25.78 0.74 -34.15
N THR A 379 -25.36 1.98 -34.02
CA THR A 379 -24.42 2.44 -32.97
C THR A 379 -24.92 2.09 -31.56
N ILE A 380 -26.24 2.14 -31.32
CA ILE A 380 -26.83 1.75 -30.03
C ILE A 380 -26.49 0.29 -29.74
N TYR A 381 -26.65 -0.60 -30.69
CA TYR A 381 -26.36 -2.04 -30.54
C TYR A 381 -24.86 -2.31 -30.46
N GLY A 382 -24.04 -1.64 -31.28
CA GLY A 382 -22.59 -1.76 -31.24
C GLY A 382 -22.03 -1.36 -29.90
N TRP A 383 -22.56 -0.29 -29.30
CA TRP A 383 -22.17 0.15 -27.95
C TRP A 383 -22.53 -0.88 -26.88
N GLN A 384 -23.70 -1.49 -26.94
CA GLN A 384 -24.12 -2.55 -26.01
C GLN A 384 -23.21 -3.78 -26.13
N ILE A 385 -22.92 -4.24 -27.35
CA ILE A 385 -21.99 -5.36 -27.57
C ILE A 385 -20.61 -5.05 -26.97
N SER A 386 -20.10 -3.85 -27.15
CA SER A 386 -18.82 -3.43 -26.58
C SER A 386 -18.83 -3.46 -25.06
N ILE A 387 -19.89 -2.98 -24.42
CA ILE A 387 -20.04 -3.04 -22.97
C ILE A 387 -20.04 -4.51 -22.50
N TYR A 388 -20.73 -5.43 -23.17
CA TYR A 388 -20.71 -6.84 -22.79
C TYR A 388 -19.35 -7.51 -23.00
N ILE A 389 -18.60 -7.13 -24.03
CA ILE A 389 -17.21 -7.60 -24.22
C ILE A 389 -16.33 -7.12 -23.07
N PHE A 390 -16.45 -5.86 -22.66
CA PHE A 390 -15.69 -5.36 -21.52
C PHE A 390 -16.15 -5.96 -20.20
N LEU A 391 -17.44 -6.24 -20.02
CA LEU A 391 -17.95 -7.00 -18.89
C LEU A 391 -17.23 -8.35 -18.78
N PHE A 392 -17.15 -9.07 -19.91
CA PHE A 392 -16.46 -10.37 -19.96
C PHE A 392 -14.97 -10.24 -19.61
N TYR A 393 -14.26 -9.26 -20.18
CA TYR A 393 -12.84 -9.04 -19.87
C TYR A 393 -12.63 -8.68 -18.40
N LEU A 394 -13.44 -7.81 -17.82
CA LEU A 394 -13.33 -7.42 -16.42
C LEU A 394 -13.61 -8.59 -15.47
N VAL A 395 -14.59 -9.45 -15.79
CA VAL A 395 -14.87 -10.67 -15.01
C VAL A 395 -13.70 -11.64 -15.11
N GLN A 396 -13.13 -11.82 -16.29
CA GLN A 396 -11.97 -12.68 -16.50
C GLN A 396 -10.75 -12.16 -15.74
N ASP A 397 -10.44 -10.87 -15.83
CA ASP A 397 -9.31 -10.26 -15.16
C ASP A 397 -9.49 -10.30 -13.63
N PHE A 398 -10.72 -10.10 -13.13
CA PHE A 398 -11.04 -10.28 -11.72
C PHE A 398 -10.82 -11.72 -11.27
N GLY A 399 -11.32 -12.69 -12.04
CA GLY A 399 -11.14 -14.11 -11.75
C GLY A 399 -9.68 -14.53 -11.70
N ASN A 400 -8.88 -14.09 -12.68
CA ASN A 400 -7.44 -14.37 -12.72
C ASN A 400 -6.72 -13.75 -11.52
N THR A 401 -7.03 -12.52 -11.16
CA THR A 401 -6.46 -11.83 -10.00
C THR A 401 -6.84 -12.51 -8.70
N TYR A 402 -8.08 -12.96 -8.58
CA TYR A 402 -8.56 -13.69 -7.40
C TYR A 402 -7.84 -15.02 -7.21
N VAL A 403 -7.72 -15.82 -8.28
CA VAL A 403 -6.97 -17.10 -8.25
C VAL A 403 -5.50 -16.88 -7.91
N TYR A 404 -4.87 -15.86 -8.51
CA TYR A 404 -3.48 -15.51 -8.21
C TYR A 404 -3.29 -15.11 -6.74
N ASN A 405 -4.19 -14.32 -6.17
CA ASN A 405 -4.13 -13.92 -4.77
C ASN A 405 -4.30 -15.12 -3.81
N ILE A 406 -5.17 -16.10 -4.14
CA ILE A 406 -5.29 -17.34 -3.36
C ILE A 406 -3.97 -18.11 -3.40
N LEU A 407 -3.38 -18.28 -4.59
CA LEU A 407 -2.11 -19.00 -4.74
C LEU A 407 -1.00 -18.33 -3.93
N LEU A 408 -0.89 -16.99 -4.02
CA LEU A 408 0.08 -16.22 -3.28
C LEU A 408 -0.10 -16.35 -1.76
N ARG A 409 -1.35 -16.32 -1.30
CA ARG A 409 -1.66 -16.51 0.12
C ARG A 409 -1.21 -17.88 0.63
N ASN A 410 -1.49 -18.93 -0.14
CA ASN A 410 -1.06 -20.30 0.21
C ASN A 410 0.47 -20.39 0.29
N GLN A 411 1.19 -19.76 -0.65
CA GLN A 411 2.66 -19.71 -0.63
C GLN A 411 3.19 -18.96 0.60
N VAL A 412 2.55 -17.85 0.99
CA VAL A 412 2.93 -17.09 2.20
C VAL A 412 2.66 -17.91 3.47
N GLU A 413 1.55 -18.64 3.55
CA GLU A 413 1.24 -19.54 4.67
C GLU A 413 2.27 -20.68 4.78
N GLU A 414 2.63 -21.31 3.68
CA GLU A 414 3.66 -22.34 3.63
C GLU A 414 5.03 -21.79 4.08
N LEU A 415 5.40 -20.61 3.58
CA LEU A 415 6.66 -19.96 3.94
C LEU A 415 6.71 -19.59 5.43
N ASN A 416 5.60 -19.09 5.98
CA ASN A 416 5.51 -18.77 7.41
C ASN A 416 5.65 -20.03 8.27
N THR A 417 5.00 -21.13 7.90
CA THR A 417 5.12 -22.41 8.62
C THR A 417 6.56 -22.92 8.63
N ASN A 418 7.23 -22.87 7.47
CA ASN A 418 8.65 -23.24 7.36
C ASN A 418 9.55 -22.33 8.19
N LEU A 419 9.30 -21.01 8.19
CA LEU A 419 10.03 -20.04 8.99
C LEU A 419 9.89 -20.30 10.48
N GLU A 420 8.67 -20.57 10.97
CA GLU A 420 8.41 -20.92 12.37
C GLU A 420 9.18 -22.17 12.79
N GLN A 421 9.25 -23.20 11.94
CA GLN A 421 10.02 -24.41 12.22
C GLN A 421 11.54 -24.12 12.30
N ILE A 422 12.07 -23.31 11.37
CA ILE A 422 13.49 -22.92 11.38
C ILE A 422 13.80 -22.10 12.63
N VAL A 423 12.95 -21.13 13.00
CA VAL A 423 13.13 -20.31 14.20
C VAL A 423 13.12 -21.18 15.47
N ALA A 424 12.16 -22.11 15.59
CA ALA A 424 12.09 -23.03 16.72
C ALA A 424 13.37 -23.88 16.83
N MET A 425 13.86 -24.43 15.71
CA MET A 425 15.08 -25.24 15.66
C MET A 425 16.31 -24.42 16.05
N ARG A 426 16.48 -23.22 15.49
CA ARG A 426 17.61 -22.33 15.81
C ARG A 426 17.57 -21.83 17.27
N THR A 427 16.38 -21.55 17.80
CA THR A 427 16.23 -21.17 19.22
C THR A 427 16.65 -22.29 20.15
N LYS A 428 16.31 -23.54 19.81
CA LYS A 428 16.74 -24.72 20.58
C LYS A 428 18.25 -24.90 20.52
N GLU A 429 18.86 -24.88 19.33
CA GLU A 429 20.31 -24.96 19.12
C GLU A 429 21.06 -23.89 19.94
N LEU A 430 20.57 -22.63 19.87
CA LEU A 430 21.16 -21.51 20.63
C LEU A 430 21.06 -21.72 22.13
N SER A 431 19.91 -22.21 22.62
CA SER A 431 19.70 -22.51 24.05
C SER A 431 20.65 -23.62 24.52
N GLU A 432 20.83 -24.70 23.75
CA GLU A 432 21.73 -25.77 24.05
C GLU A 432 23.21 -25.29 24.08
N ALA A 433 23.61 -24.49 23.10
CA ALA A 433 24.94 -23.90 23.03
C ALA A 433 25.22 -22.97 24.22
N ASN A 434 24.26 -22.10 24.59
CA ASN A 434 24.37 -21.22 25.75
C ASN A 434 24.47 -22.01 27.07
N TYR A 435 23.72 -23.10 27.20
CA TYR A 435 23.79 -23.96 28.36
C TYR A 435 25.19 -24.60 28.53
N VAL A 436 25.78 -25.11 27.46
CA VAL A 436 27.13 -25.70 27.48
C VAL A 436 28.17 -24.63 27.85
N LEU A 437 28.08 -23.43 27.23
CA LEU A 437 28.98 -22.32 27.50
C LEU A 437 28.90 -21.88 28.98
N SER A 438 27.68 -21.69 29.51
CA SER A 438 27.47 -21.29 30.91
C SER A 438 28.06 -22.30 31.89
N ARG A 439 27.87 -23.60 31.63
CA ARG A 439 28.50 -24.66 32.48
C ARG A 439 30.03 -24.65 32.40
N GLY A 440 30.59 -24.37 31.22
CA GLY A 440 32.04 -24.22 31.08
C GLY A 440 32.58 -23.06 31.94
N LEU A 441 31.93 -21.91 31.87
CA LEU A 441 32.26 -20.73 32.70
C LEU A 441 32.17 -21.02 34.19
N GLU A 442 31.09 -21.64 34.66
CA GLU A 442 30.93 -22.01 36.08
C GLU A 442 32.04 -22.93 36.57
N SER A 443 32.47 -23.88 35.71
CA SER A 443 33.55 -24.82 36.07
C SER A 443 34.89 -24.10 36.24
N VAL A 444 35.25 -23.20 35.34
CA VAL A 444 36.49 -22.38 35.39
C VAL A 444 36.46 -21.47 36.64
N ALA A 445 35.33 -20.78 36.90
CA ALA A 445 35.15 -19.94 38.06
C ALA A 445 35.32 -20.70 39.39
N GLN A 446 34.77 -21.91 39.47
CA GLN A 446 34.92 -22.77 40.65
C GLN A 446 36.39 -23.17 40.89
N VAL A 447 37.11 -23.52 39.85
CA VAL A 447 38.54 -23.83 39.94
C VAL A 447 39.31 -22.62 40.41
N GLN A 448 39.13 -21.46 39.78
CA GLN A 448 39.81 -20.21 40.13
C GLN A 448 39.55 -19.80 41.57
N LYS A 449 38.28 -19.87 42.03
CA LYS A 449 37.92 -19.59 43.43
C LYS A 449 38.68 -20.45 44.45
N ASN A 450 38.90 -21.73 44.12
CA ASN A 450 39.63 -22.65 44.98
C ASN A 450 41.15 -22.39 44.99
N PHE A 451 41.67 -21.74 43.97
CA PHE A 451 43.09 -21.38 43.90
C PHE A 451 43.43 -20.08 44.63
N LEU A 452 42.48 -19.15 44.80
CA LEU A 452 42.72 -17.90 45.51
C LEU A 452 42.85 -18.14 47.02
N PRO A 453 43.77 -17.44 47.67
CA PRO A 453 43.89 -17.54 49.13
C PRO A 453 42.73 -16.83 49.83
N PRO A 454 42.55 -17.07 51.20
CA PRO A 454 41.56 -16.34 51.96
C PRO A 454 41.71 -14.82 51.86
N LYS A 455 40.56 -14.11 51.82
CA LYS A 455 40.52 -12.65 51.65
C LYS A 455 41.01 -11.88 52.88
N GLU A 456 40.99 -12.50 54.08
CA GLU A 456 41.44 -11.95 55.28
C GLU A 456 42.41 -12.95 55.98
N HIS A 457 43.52 -12.45 56.45
CA HIS A 457 44.47 -13.25 57.16
C HIS A 457 45.28 -12.39 58.15
N LEU A 458 45.54 -12.91 59.35
CA LEU A 458 46.37 -12.27 60.34
C LEU A 458 47.73 -12.92 60.37
N PHE A 459 48.72 -12.15 59.93
CA PHE A 459 50.11 -12.58 60.03
C PHE A 459 50.78 -11.95 61.27
N LYS A 460 51.81 -12.54 61.75
CA LYS A 460 52.57 -11.98 62.87
C LYS A 460 53.15 -10.60 62.61
N GLY A 461 52.48 -9.57 63.18
CA GLY A 461 52.78 -8.16 62.94
C GLY A 461 52.20 -7.51 61.68
N TRP A 462 51.27 -8.18 61.04
CA TRP A 462 50.54 -7.69 59.90
C TRP A 462 49.08 -8.04 59.92
N ASP A 463 48.25 -7.09 59.49
CA ASP A 463 46.81 -7.25 59.29
C ASP A 463 46.56 -7.06 57.73
N PHE A 464 46.03 -8.10 57.07
CA PHE A 464 45.88 -8.23 55.65
C PHE A 464 44.43 -8.43 55.30
N SER A 465 43.90 -7.61 54.36
CA SER A 465 42.55 -7.74 53.86
C SER A 465 42.50 -7.46 52.38
N VAL A 466 41.65 -8.21 51.69
CA VAL A 466 41.45 -8.11 50.22
C VAL A 466 39.99 -7.99 49.88
N TYR A 467 39.66 -7.05 49.05
CA TYR A 467 38.43 -7.07 48.23
C TYR A 467 38.77 -7.60 46.85
N PHE A 468 38.01 -8.63 46.43
CA PHE A 468 38.15 -9.24 45.12
C PHE A 468 36.79 -9.46 44.53
N ARG A 469 36.53 -8.88 43.33
CA ARG A 469 35.26 -8.94 42.57
C ARG A 469 35.52 -9.16 41.11
N PRO A 470 35.24 -10.36 40.57
CA PRO A 470 35.21 -10.60 39.12
C PRO A 470 34.15 -9.76 38.41
N LEU A 471 34.40 -9.38 37.19
CA LEU A 471 33.48 -8.61 36.33
C LEU A 471 32.09 -9.26 36.23
N ASP A 472 32.02 -10.51 35.81
CA ASP A 472 30.75 -11.23 35.56
C ASP A 472 30.38 -12.20 36.71
N ASN A 473 30.91 -12.00 37.92
CA ASN A 473 30.81 -12.89 39.08
C ASN A 473 31.29 -14.34 38.83
N ASN A 474 31.96 -14.60 37.72
CA ASN A 474 32.38 -15.95 37.36
C ASN A 474 33.88 -16.09 37.27
N VAL A 475 34.55 -15.52 36.30
CA VAL A 475 35.98 -15.71 36.01
C VAL A 475 36.68 -14.36 35.94
N SER A 476 37.85 -14.24 36.62
CA SER A 476 38.60 -12.99 36.70
C SER A 476 39.97 -13.07 36.03
N GLY A 477 40.43 -11.99 35.40
CA GLY A 477 41.82 -11.75 35.03
C GLY A 477 42.69 -11.37 36.20
N ASP A 478 42.11 -10.78 37.25
CA ASP A 478 42.82 -10.41 38.46
C ASP A 478 43.28 -11.62 39.28
N LEU A 479 44.42 -11.48 39.89
CA LEU A 479 45.03 -12.44 40.78
C LEU A 479 45.68 -11.77 41.96
N TYR A 480 45.48 -12.30 43.14
CA TYR A 480 46.29 -11.99 44.34
C TYR A 480 46.77 -13.24 44.99
N ASP A 481 47.96 -13.13 45.65
CA ASP A 481 48.50 -14.22 46.45
C ASP A 481 49.37 -13.67 47.57
N TYR A 482 49.56 -14.46 48.62
CA TYR A 482 50.46 -14.13 49.70
C TYR A 482 51.29 -15.37 50.17
N TYR A 483 52.54 -15.10 50.59
CA TYR A 483 53.52 -16.10 50.89
C TYR A 483 53.97 -15.91 52.32
N TYR A 484 53.97 -16.96 53.07
CA TYR A 484 54.31 -16.89 54.49
C TYR A 484 54.96 -18.17 54.99
N THR A 485 55.81 -18.05 56.08
CA THR A 485 56.47 -19.15 56.77
C THR A 485 56.24 -18.98 58.25
N ASN A 486 55.68 -19.99 58.96
CA ASN A 486 55.42 -19.95 60.40
C ASN A 486 54.68 -18.65 60.81
N GLU A 487 53.59 -18.30 60.19
CA GLU A 487 52.76 -17.10 60.40
C GLU A 487 53.45 -15.77 60.15
N ARG A 488 54.69 -15.76 59.69
CA ARG A 488 55.40 -14.60 59.24
C ARG A 488 55.10 -14.38 57.77
N LEU A 489 54.65 -13.19 57.39
CA LEU A 489 54.45 -12.78 56.01
C LEU A 489 55.81 -12.58 55.31
N ASP A 490 56.12 -13.37 54.29
CA ASP A 490 57.34 -13.29 53.51
C ASP A 490 57.19 -12.38 52.29
N GLY A 491 55.95 -12.32 51.76
CA GLY A 491 55.60 -11.44 50.64
C GLY A 491 54.13 -11.60 50.24
N PHE A 492 53.72 -10.75 49.27
CA PHE A 492 52.44 -10.86 48.61
C PHE A 492 52.55 -10.28 47.20
N GLY A 493 51.60 -10.61 46.34
CA GLY A 493 51.49 -10.06 45.02
C GLY A 493 50.06 -9.76 44.62
N ILE A 494 49.90 -8.77 43.73
CA ILE A 494 48.66 -8.46 43.00
C ILE A 494 49.02 -8.38 41.55
N PHE A 495 48.24 -9.05 40.70
CA PHE A 495 48.47 -9.16 39.28
C PHE A 495 47.15 -9.07 38.52
N ASP A 496 47.24 -8.56 37.30
CA ASP A 496 46.10 -8.49 36.38
C ASP A 496 46.53 -9.04 35.00
N VAL A 497 45.82 -10.05 34.55
CA VAL A 497 46.02 -10.70 33.24
C VAL A 497 45.16 -10.04 32.23
N SER A 498 45.78 -9.52 31.14
CA SER A 498 45.08 -8.81 30.06
C SER A 498 43.92 -9.63 29.48
N GLY A 499 42.76 -8.96 29.29
CA GLY A 499 41.55 -9.55 28.76
C GLY A 499 40.61 -10.08 29.82
N HIS A 500 39.46 -10.63 29.42
CA HIS A 500 38.42 -11.12 30.37
C HIS A 500 37.85 -12.48 29.92
N GLY A 501 37.08 -13.09 30.82
CA GLY A 501 36.41 -14.37 30.57
C GLY A 501 37.33 -15.60 30.67
N ILE A 502 36.96 -16.70 30.02
CA ILE A 502 37.64 -18.01 30.17
C ILE A 502 39.14 -17.94 29.88
N PRO A 503 39.63 -17.33 28.79
CA PRO A 503 41.05 -17.28 28.48
C PRO A 503 41.86 -16.59 29.60
N ALA A 504 41.44 -15.41 30.05
CA ALA A 504 42.10 -14.67 31.12
C ALA A 504 42.10 -15.48 32.43
N GLY A 505 40.97 -16.09 32.81
CA GLY A 505 40.89 -16.91 34.02
C GLY A 505 41.77 -18.14 34.01
N LEU A 506 41.95 -18.81 32.87
CA LEU A 506 42.88 -19.94 32.74
C LEU A 506 44.33 -19.45 32.86
N MET A 507 44.65 -18.32 32.26
CA MET A 507 45.99 -17.71 32.36
C MET A 507 46.29 -17.23 33.78
N THR A 508 45.28 -16.75 34.51
CA THR A 508 45.39 -16.40 35.94
C THR A 508 45.81 -17.63 36.76
N ILE A 509 45.19 -18.80 36.53
CA ILE A 509 45.55 -20.04 37.22
C ILE A 509 46.99 -20.46 36.93
N LEU A 510 47.39 -20.43 35.66
CA LEU A 510 48.75 -20.71 35.23
C LEU A 510 49.75 -19.76 35.87
N SER A 511 49.45 -18.45 35.82
CA SER A 511 50.30 -17.40 36.39
C SER A 511 50.52 -17.56 37.88
N LYS A 512 49.48 -17.90 38.63
CA LYS A 512 49.62 -18.16 40.07
C LYS A 512 50.64 -19.25 40.35
N GLY A 513 50.58 -20.35 39.62
CA GLY A 513 51.53 -21.46 39.79
C GLY A 513 52.97 -21.02 39.54
N ILE A 514 53.22 -20.30 38.44
CA ILE A 514 54.55 -19.81 38.07
C ILE A 514 55.05 -18.79 39.09
N ILE A 515 54.24 -17.79 39.47
CA ILE A 515 54.63 -16.74 40.40
C ILE A 515 54.96 -17.33 41.79
N SER A 516 54.10 -18.21 42.29
CA SER A 516 54.31 -18.85 43.58
C SER A 516 55.57 -19.69 43.62
N GLN A 517 55.84 -20.50 42.58
CA GLN A 517 57.02 -21.33 42.47
C GLN A 517 58.33 -20.48 42.48
N HIS A 518 58.39 -19.46 41.61
CA HIS A 518 59.60 -18.63 41.51
C HIS A 518 59.79 -17.72 42.71
N PHE A 519 58.72 -17.23 43.33
CA PHE A 519 58.83 -16.42 44.53
C PHE A 519 59.45 -17.22 45.67
N ILE A 520 58.93 -18.43 45.94
CA ILE A 520 59.43 -19.29 47.00
C ILE A 520 60.85 -19.77 46.72
N GLY A 521 61.10 -20.19 45.44
CA GLY A 521 62.44 -20.59 45.02
C GLY A 521 63.48 -19.43 45.11
N GLY A 522 63.05 -18.18 44.77
CA GLY A 522 63.89 -17.02 44.88
C GLY A 522 64.27 -16.63 46.32
N ILE A 523 63.39 -16.89 47.29
CA ILE A 523 63.72 -16.75 48.72
C ILE A 523 64.82 -17.74 49.13
N GLU A 524 64.69 -19.03 48.76
CA GLU A 524 65.59 -20.09 49.05
C GLU A 524 67.01 -19.83 48.42
N GLN A 525 66.99 -19.36 47.15
CA GLN A 525 68.21 -19.08 46.37
C GLN A 525 68.82 -17.70 46.64
N LYS A 526 68.15 -16.86 47.48
CA LYS A 526 68.54 -15.46 47.82
C LYS A 526 68.60 -14.56 46.54
N LEU A 527 67.78 -14.76 45.54
CA LEU A 527 67.66 -13.94 44.38
C LEU A 527 67.12 -12.56 44.72
N SER A 528 67.52 -11.52 44.00
CA SER A 528 66.85 -10.24 44.08
C SER A 528 65.39 -10.32 43.52
N LEU A 529 64.52 -9.42 43.98
CA LEU A 529 63.12 -9.47 43.53
C LEU A 529 63.01 -9.17 42.03
N THR A 530 63.91 -8.38 41.46
CA THR A 530 64.04 -8.20 39.99
C THR A 530 64.34 -9.52 39.30
N GLN A 531 65.31 -10.30 39.76
CA GLN A 531 65.63 -11.61 39.17
C GLN A 531 64.46 -12.58 39.28
N VAL A 532 63.72 -12.55 40.38
CA VAL A 532 62.49 -13.36 40.52
C VAL A 532 61.43 -13.01 39.45
N LEU A 533 61.18 -11.71 39.20
CA LEU A 533 60.24 -11.31 38.11
C LEU A 533 60.77 -11.63 36.72
N GLU A 534 62.07 -11.54 36.49
CA GLU A 534 62.68 -11.97 35.22
C GLU A 534 62.49 -13.46 35.00
N GLU A 535 62.73 -14.30 35.99
CA GLU A 535 62.45 -15.73 35.88
C GLU A 535 60.97 -16.06 35.71
N ILE A 536 60.07 -15.34 36.38
CA ILE A 536 58.60 -15.44 36.17
C ILE A 536 58.26 -15.10 34.72
N ASN A 537 58.76 -13.99 34.18
CA ASN A 537 58.56 -13.57 32.82
C ASN A 537 59.00 -14.64 31.82
N ASP A 538 60.23 -15.11 31.95
CA ASP A 538 60.79 -16.12 31.03
C ASP A 538 59.99 -17.43 31.08
N THR A 539 59.56 -17.85 32.25
CA THR A 539 58.74 -19.03 32.41
C THR A 539 57.35 -18.84 31.82
N TYR A 540 56.72 -17.70 32.12
CA TYR A 540 55.39 -17.40 31.62
C TYR A 540 55.35 -17.29 30.08
N ILE A 541 56.37 -16.69 29.45
CA ILE A 541 56.45 -16.63 27.99
C ILE A 541 56.54 -18.05 27.39
N LYS A 542 57.29 -18.95 28.02
CA LYS A 542 57.43 -20.33 27.54
C LYS A 542 56.14 -21.15 27.73
N GLU A 543 55.43 -20.94 28.84
CA GLU A 543 54.30 -21.80 29.22
C GLU A 543 52.96 -21.31 28.55
N LYS A 544 52.85 -20.00 28.21
CA LYS A 544 51.63 -19.46 27.60
C LYS A 544 51.46 -19.83 26.14
N VAL A 545 52.51 -20.34 25.46
CA VAL A 545 52.53 -20.79 24.06
C VAL A 545 51.94 -19.70 23.14
N ASP A 546 50.86 -19.96 22.41
CA ASP A 546 50.26 -19.09 21.39
C ASP A 546 49.16 -18.13 21.95
N VAL A 547 49.15 -17.86 23.26
CA VAL A 547 48.17 -16.98 23.87
C VAL A 547 48.74 -15.57 24.03
N ASP A 548 48.08 -14.56 23.47
CA ASP A 548 48.55 -13.18 23.44
C ASP A 548 48.37 -12.38 24.76
N ASN A 549 48.07 -13.05 25.88
CA ASN A 549 47.89 -12.40 27.15
C ASN A 549 49.24 -11.95 27.74
N TYR A 550 49.24 -10.80 28.37
CA TYR A 550 50.30 -10.28 29.19
C TYR A 550 49.77 -10.06 30.63
N ILE A 551 50.69 -9.82 31.60
CA ILE A 551 50.35 -9.64 33.01
C ILE A 551 50.96 -8.33 33.48
N THR A 552 50.16 -7.51 34.17
CA THR A 552 50.69 -6.43 35.01
C THR A 552 50.67 -6.92 36.45
N GLY A 553 51.61 -6.41 37.27
CA GLY A 553 51.57 -6.83 38.67
C GLY A 553 52.58 -6.15 39.59
N LEU A 554 52.33 -6.30 40.87
CA LEU A 554 53.24 -5.89 41.97
C LEU A 554 53.63 -7.13 42.76
N LEU A 555 54.89 -7.29 43.07
CA LEU A 555 55.39 -8.36 43.92
C LEU A 555 56.18 -7.75 45.09
N PHE A 556 55.73 -8.04 46.26
CA PHE A 556 56.37 -7.54 47.50
C PHE A 556 57.13 -8.65 48.22
N ARG A 557 58.25 -8.30 48.84
CA ARG A 557 59.02 -9.16 49.76
C ARG A 557 59.31 -8.41 51.00
N PHE A 558 59.20 -9.09 52.16
CA PHE A 558 59.40 -8.54 53.50
C PHE A 558 60.60 -9.20 54.19
N SER A 559 61.39 -8.41 54.90
CA SER A 559 62.50 -8.89 55.73
C SER A 559 62.61 -8.06 57.05
N ASP A 560 62.88 -8.72 58.12
CA ASP A 560 63.06 -8.05 59.43
C ASP A 560 64.47 -7.46 59.50
N LEU A 561 64.58 -6.17 59.74
CA LEU A 561 65.84 -5.45 59.91
C LEU A 561 66.31 -5.49 61.39
N ASP A 562 65.42 -5.32 62.36
CA ASP A 562 65.77 -5.26 63.78
C ASP A 562 64.59 -5.70 64.63
N LYS A 563 64.69 -6.88 65.25
CA LYS A 563 63.68 -7.44 66.16
C LYS A 563 63.46 -6.59 67.43
N LYS A 564 64.40 -5.71 67.80
CA LYS A 564 64.28 -4.83 68.99
C LYS A 564 63.51 -3.55 68.72
N LYS A 565 63.48 -3.08 67.45
CA LYS A 565 62.83 -1.81 67.01
C LYS A 565 61.51 -2.01 66.36
N ASP A 566 61.07 -3.24 66.09
CA ASP A 566 59.81 -3.58 65.38
C ASP A 566 59.69 -2.92 64.00
N ILE A 567 60.79 -2.83 63.25
CA ILE A 567 60.92 -2.23 61.91
C ILE A 567 61.03 -3.37 60.92
N CYS A 568 60.22 -3.29 59.81
CA CYS A 568 60.27 -4.20 58.69
C CYS A 568 60.83 -3.51 57.47
N THR A 569 61.70 -4.15 56.70
CA THR A 569 62.09 -3.72 55.37
C THR A 569 61.21 -4.41 54.38
N ALA A 570 60.61 -3.62 53.50
CA ALA A 570 59.81 -4.05 52.37
C ALA A 570 60.56 -3.74 51.05
N GLU A 571 60.51 -4.68 50.15
CA GLU A 571 60.88 -4.49 48.75
C GLU A 571 59.65 -4.68 47.88
N VAL A 572 59.48 -3.88 46.86
CA VAL A 572 58.42 -4.04 45.81
C VAL A 572 59.05 -3.91 44.43
N ALA A 573 58.70 -4.88 43.57
CA ALA A 573 58.97 -4.82 42.16
C ALA A 573 57.65 -4.62 41.40
N ASN A 574 57.67 -3.77 40.38
CA ASN A 574 56.51 -3.42 39.59
C ASN A 574 56.67 -3.88 38.11
N ALA A 575 55.70 -4.63 37.63
CA ALA A 575 55.55 -5.07 36.24
C ALA A 575 54.39 -4.34 35.58
N GLY A 576 54.47 -3.03 35.39
CA GLY A 576 53.47 -2.23 34.66
C GLY A 576 52.15 -2.02 35.36
N HIS A 577 52.08 -2.29 36.67
CA HIS A 577 50.83 -2.19 37.46
C HIS A 577 50.71 -0.77 38.10
N PRO A 578 49.51 -0.33 38.47
CA PRO A 578 49.33 0.90 39.24
C PRO A 578 50.23 0.95 40.48
N TYR A 579 50.84 2.12 40.74
CA TYR A 579 51.75 2.26 41.86
C TYR A 579 51.03 2.01 43.19
N PRO A 580 51.67 1.27 44.14
CA PRO A 580 51.11 1.08 45.45
C PRO A 580 51.14 2.39 46.23
N LEU A 581 50.10 2.59 47.05
CA LEU A 581 49.97 3.70 47.97
C LEU A 581 50.59 3.31 49.34
N PHE A 582 51.41 4.16 49.86
CA PHE A 582 52.01 4.00 51.17
C PHE A 582 51.56 5.11 52.11
N TYR A 583 50.86 4.74 53.17
CA TYR A 583 50.53 5.67 54.26
C TYR A 583 51.60 5.60 55.35
N ASN A 584 52.23 6.73 55.63
CA ASN A 584 53.23 6.92 56.66
C ASN A 584 52.55 7.43 57.96
N ALA A 585 52.42 6.57 58.94
CA ALA A 585 51.69 6.88 60.19
C ALA A 585 52.35 8.00 61.03
N LYS A 586 53.68 8.18 60.93
CA LYS A 586 54.39 9.27 61.63
C LYS A 586 54.18 10.64 61.03
N GLN A 587 54.03 10.69 59.73
CA GLN A 587 53.83 11.95 58.97
C GLN A 587 52.36 12.25 58.65
N ASN A 588 51.51 11.27 58.78
CA ASN A 588 50.09 11.28 58.42
C ASN A 588 49.92 11.66 56.93
N THR A 589 50.76 11.10 56.08
CA THR A 589 50.75 11.33 54.63
C THR A 589 50.61 10.04 53.86
N VAL A 590 49.94 10.10 52.71
CA VAL A 590 49.90 9.05 51.71
C VAL A 590 50.71 9.43 50.52
N GLU A 591 51.61 8.57 50.12
CA GLU A 591 52.45 8.75 48.93
C GLU A 591 52.42 7.54 48.01
N GLU A 592 52.62 7.76 46.70
CA GLU A 592 52.82 6.64 45.79
C GLU A 592 54.27 6.20 45.83
N LEU A 593 54.52 4.91 45.97
CA LEU A 593 55.83 4.34 45.87
C LEU A 593 56.34 4.33 44.45
N LYS A 594 56.89 5.50 44.02
CA LYS A 594 57.43 5.72 42.69
C LYS A 594 58.95 5.60 42.64
N TYR A 595 59.47 5.14 41.51
CA TYR A 595 60.91 5.06 41.31
C TYR A 595 61.48 6.45 41.11
N PRO A 596 62.66 6.73 41.69
CA PRO A 596 63.25 8.06 41.65
C PRO A 596 63.68 8.53 40.25
N ASN A 597 63.91 7.65 39.30
CA ASN A 597 64.30 7.96 37.91
C ASN A 597 63.26 7.42 36.90
N GLN A 598 62.46 8.29 36.31
CA GLN A 598 61.38 7.97 35.36
C GLN A 598 61.84 7.58 33.95
N GLU A 599 63.12 7.43 33.70
CA GLU A 599 63.67 7.25 32.31
C GLU A 599 63.66 5.76 31.84
N LYS A 600 63.31 4.81 32.64
CA LYS A 600 63.19 3.42 32.21
C LYS A 600 61.73 3.00 32.14
N GLN A 601 61.33 2.55 30.96
CA GLN A 601 60.03 1.87 30.76
C GLN A 601 59.97 0.61 31.62
N PHE A 602 58.87 0.47 32.39
CA PHE A 602 58.61 -0.75 33.15
C PHE A 602 58.20 -1.84 32.21
N GLY A 603 58.73 -3.02 32.44
CA GLY A 603 58.30 -4.22 31.74
C GLY A 603 56.91 -4.66 32.21
N ILE A 604 56.15 -5.25 31.32
CA ILE A 604 55.00 -6.09 31.61
C ILE A 604 55.39 -7.54 31.41
N LEU A 605 54.82 -8.46 32.20
CA LEU A 605 55.17 -9.88 32.09
C LEU A 605 54.50 -10.50 30.86
N GLY A 606 55.23 -11.35 30.16
CA GLY A 606 54.66 -12.14 29.08
C GLY A 606 54.74 -11.53 27.69
N VAL A 607 55.48 -10.45 27.46
CA VAL A 607 55.68 -9.89 26.13
C VAL A 607 57.10 -10.25 25.63
N GLU A 608 57.12 -10.98 24.51
CA GLU A 608 58.34 -11.46 23.90
C GLU A 608 59.05 -10.32 23.15
N GLY A 609 60.38 -10.30 23.20
CA GLY A 609 61.21 -9.36 22.42
C GLY A 609 61.36 -7.94 22.97
N LEU A 610 60.85 -7.65 24.14
CA LEU A 610 61.09 -6.40 24.84
C LEU A 610 62.32 -6.53 25.79
N GLU A 611 63.26 -5.54 25.75
CA GLU A 611 64.25 -5.41 26.81
C GLU A 611 63.56 -4.93 28.09
N ILE A 612 63.26 -5.83 29.00
CA ILE A 612 62.43 -5.58 30.15
C ILE A 612 63.33 -5.49 31.40
N SER A 613 63.07 -4.50 32.26
CA SER A 613 63.66 -4.36 33.56
C SER A 613 62.54 -4.20 34.59
N PHE A 614 62.64 -4.95 35.68
CA PHE A 614 61.71 -4.88 36.84
C PHE A 614 62.45 -4.21 38.03
N PRO A 615 62.55 -2.90 38.08
CA PRO A 615 63.28 -2.22 39.14
C PRO A 615 62.56 -2.47 40.51
N THR A 616 63.36 -2.50 41.57
CA THR A 616 62.90 -2.72 42.95
C THR A 616 63.00 -1.45 43.75
N ILE A 617 61.99 -1.12 44.54
CA ILE A 617 62.03 -0.08 45.57
C ILE A 617 62.17 -0.77 46.90
N THR A 618 63.12 -0.33 47.73
CA THR A 618 63.27 -0.79 49.11
C THR A 618 62.93 0.37 50.03
N PHE A 619 62.03 0.07 51.00
CA PHE A 619 61.54 1.05 51.95
C PHE A 619 61.34 0.40 53.35
N THR A 620 61.24 1.22 54.39
CA THR A 620 60.98 0.73 55.79
C THR A 620 59.53 0.95 56.12
N VAL A 621 58.93 -0.09 56.77
CA VAL A 621 57.56 -0.05 57.22
C VAL A 621 57.57 -0.11 58.76
N ASN A 622 57.02 0.93 59.37
CA ASN A 622 56.91 1.03 60.84
C ASN A 622 55.52 0.60 61.29
N THR A 623 55.35 0.41 62.63
CA THR A 623 54.04 0.12 63.24
C THR A 623 53.00 1.19 62.78
N ASN A 624 51.80 0.73 62.42
CA ASN A 624 50.68 1.51 61.89
C ASN A 624 50.86 2.09 60.46
N ASP A 625 51.98 1.89 59.75
CA ASP A 625 52.07 2.18 58.33
C ASP A 625 51.22 1.21 57.58
N ILE A 626 50.68 1.66 56.38
CA ILE A 626 49.79 0.90 55.57
C ILE A 626 50.28 0.87 54.11
N ILE A 627 50.25 -0.28 53.48
CA ILE A 627 50.43 -0.51 52.07
C ILE A 627 49.05 -0.81 51.47
N LEU A 628 48.70 -0.07 50.41
CA LEU A 628 47.45 -0.29 49.67
C LEU A 628 47.78 -0.50 48.19
N CYS A 629 47.30 -1.58 47.61
CA CYS A 629 47.44 -1.92 46.18
C CYS A 629 46.06 -2.15 45.60
N PHE A 630 45.90 -1.84 44.33
CA PHE A 630 44.62 -2.00 43.60
C PHE A 630 44.88 -2.23 42.11
N THR A 631 43.93 -2.93 41.43
CA THR A 631 43.86 -3.03 40.00
C THR A 631 43.14 -1.82 39.43
N ASP A 632 43.37 -1.51 38.11
CA ASP A 632 42.84 -0.33 37.44
C ASP A 632 41.31 -0.32 37.42
N GLY A 633 40.64 -1.47 37.40
CA GLY A 633 39.18 -1.57 37.51
C GLY A 633 38.56 -0.82 38.68
N LEU A 634 39.35 -0.58 39.80
CA LEU A 634 38.87 0.26 40.91
C LEU A 634 38.87 1.75 40.52
N THR A 635 39.94 2.24 39.92
CA THR A 635 40.16 3.68 39.69
C THR A 635 39.57 4.19 38.39
N GLU A 636 39.49 3.34 37.38
CA GLU A 636 38.94 3.64 36.06
C GLU A 636 37.42 3.46 35.94
N ALA A 637 36.80 2.84 36.97
CA ALA A 637 35.36 2.71 37.01
C ALA A 637 34.66 4.08 36.95
N THR A 638 33.68 4.21 36.08
CA THR A 638 33.01 5.48 35.82
C THR A 638 31.62 5.57 36.46
N ASN A 639 31.19 6.79 36.75
CA ASN A 639 29.82 7.10 37.13
C ASN A 639 28.98 7.46 35.88
N LYS A 640 27.68 7.75 36.05
CA LYS A 640 26.78 8.16 34.97
C LYS A 640 27.22 9.41 34.16
N LYS A 641 28.14 10.19 34.73
CA LYS A 641 28.70 11.39 34.07
C LYS A 641 30.03 11.11 33.35
N ASN A 642 30.44 9.84 33.28
CA ASN A 642 31.73 9.40 32.76
C ASN A 642 32.91 9.99 33.54
N GLU A 643 32.76 10.29 34.82
CA GLU A 643 33.85 10.66 35.69
C GLU A 643 34.43 9.38 36.36
N GLU A 644 35.74 9.22 36.38
CA GLU A 644 36.40 8.08 37.00
C GLU A 644 36.37 8.18 38.53
N PHE A 645 36.37 7.03 39.21
CA PHE A 645 36.48 6.99 40.70
C PHE A 645 37.77 7.64 41.16
N SER A 646 38.81 7.44 40.40
CA SER A 646 40.16 8.00 40.48
C SER A 646 40.97 7.66 41.72
N LYS A 647 42.28 7.69 41.54
CA LYS A 647 43.25 7.41 42.58
C LYS A 647 43.23 8.44 43.72
N GLU A 648 42.96 9.69 43.44
CA GLU A 648 42.89 10.79 44.41
C GLU A 648 41.83 10.51 45.50
N ARG A 649 40.71 9.91 45.11
CA ARG A 649 39.68 9.49 46.07
C ARG A 649 40.19 8.36 46.99
N VAL A 650 40.89 7.38 46.42
CA VAL A 650 41.48 6.29 47.17
C VAL A 650 42.51 6.82 48.17
N ILE A 651 43.37 7.74 47.76
CA ILE A 651 44.36 8.43 48.62
C ILE A 651 43.66 9.12 49.81
N LYS A 652 42.65 9.91 49.52
CA LYS A 652 41.86 10.61 50.56
C LYS A 652 41.20 9.67 51.53
N LEU A 653 40.53 8.62 51.01
CA LEU A 653 39.86 7.62 51.85
C LEU A 653 40.84 6.85 52.71
N LEU A 654 42.01 6.49 52.20
CA LEU A 654 43.05 5.84 52.97
C LEU A 654 43.57 6.75 54.10
N GLN A 655 43.84 8.03 53.84
CA GLN A 655 44.32 8.97 54.85
C GLN A 655 43.29 9.21 55.96
N GLU A 656 42.00 9.39 55.59
CA GLU A 656 40.93 9.63 56.57
C GLU A 656 40.66 8.42 57.48
N ASN A 657 40.83 7.22 56.95
CA ASN A 657 40.48 5.97 57.63
C ASN A 657 41.74 5.17 58.12
N ALA A 658 42.92 5.73 58.05
CA ALA A 658 44.17 5.05 58.40
C ALA A 658 44.22 4.52 59.85
N HIS A 659 43.41 5.05 60.78
CA HIS A 659 43.28 4.60 62.17
C HIS A 659 42.53 3.26 62.28
N LEU A 660 41.73 2.85 61.29
CA LEU A 660 40.95 1.60 61.31
C LEU A 660 41.85 0.37 61.02
N ASN A 661 41.30 -0.82 61.19
CA ASN A 661 41.94 -2.07 60.76
C ASN A 661 41.87 -2.24 59.23
N SER A 662 42.61 -3.20 58.66
CA SER A 662 42.71 -3.40 57.22
C SER A 662 41.35 -3.71 56.54
N SER A 663 40.52 -4.55 57.18
CA SER A 663 39.20 -4.95 56.73
C SER A 663 38.22 -3.74 56.71
N GLU A 664 38.26 -2.93 57.77
CA GLU A 664 37.43 -1.71 57.83
C GLU A 664 37.84 -0.67 56.79
N ILE A 665 39.15 -0.52 56.52
CA ILE A 665 39.65 0.38 55.45
C ILE A 665 39.15 -0.09 54.09
N VAL A 666 39.28 -1.38 53.79
CA VAL A 666 38.76 -1.99 52.55
C VAL A 666 37.27 -1.70 52.43
N GLN A 667 36.50 -1.93 53.51
CA GLN A 667 35.09 -1.70 53.54
C GLN A 667 34.73 -0.24 53.25
N LYS A 668 35.40 0.74 53.84
CA LYS A 668 35.17 2.19 53.58
C LYS A 668 35.44 2.60 52.15
N ILE A 669 36.49 2.08 51.53
CA ILE A 669 36.81 2.36 50.14
C ILE A 669 35.74 1.75 49.24
N ILE A 670 35.30 0.51 49.47
CA ILE A 670 34.29 -0.16 48.65
C ILE A 670 32.90 0.41 48.87
N GLU A 671 32.53 0.86 50.06
CA GLU A 671 31.27 1.61 50.27
C GLU A 671 31.25 2.88 49.42
N SER A 672 32.35 3.69 49.45
CA SER A 672 32.48 4.90 48.67
C SER A 672 32.49 4.62 47.16
N PHE A 673 33.16 3.56 46.72
CA PHE A 673 33.17 3.09 45.34
C PHE A 673 31.77 2.68 44.88
N SER A 674 31.07 1.89 45.68
CA SER A 674 29.71 1.43 45.36
C SER A 674 28.71 2.60 45.25
N ASP A 675 28.86 3.59 46.16
CA ASP A 675 28.04 4.79 46.13
C ASP A 675 28.33 5.65 44.90
N PHE A 676 29.57 5.69 44.43
CA PHE A 676 29.98 6.43 43.23
C PHE A 676 29.46 5.76 41.95
N THR A 677 29.53 4.43 41.88
CA THR A 677 29.17 3.64 40.68
C THR A 677 27.72 3.17 40.62
N LYS A 678 26.87 3.51 41.60
CA LYS A 678 25.49 3.01 41.89
C LYS A 678 24.58 2.74 40.67
N SER A 679 24.90 3.25 39.52
CA SER A 679 24.03 3.19 38.32
C SER A 679 24.82 3.03 37.00
N SER A 680 26.07 2.64 37.08
CA SER A 680 26.95 2.41 35.92
C SER A 680 27.38 0.95 35.92
N ASP A 681 27.53 0.39 34.72
CA ASP A 681 28.09 -0.93 34.56
C ASP A 681 29.58 -0.89 34.87
N ILE A 682 30.06 -1.89 35.62
CA ILE A 682 31.47 -2.08 35.88
C ILE A 682 32.03 -2.90 34.73
N HIS A 683 33.12 -2.44 34.13
CA HIS A 683 33.68 -2.99 32.93
C HIS A 683 34.94 -3.81 33.11
N ASP A 684 35.46 -3.92 34.39
CA ASP A 684 36.66 -4.68 34.67
C ASP A 684 36.61 -5.35 36.03
N ASP A 685 37.51 -6.28 36.27
CA ASP A 685 37.72 -6.94 37.55
C ASP A 685 38.23 -5.93 38.59
N ILE A 686 37.93 -6.13 39.85
CA ILE A 686 38.35 -5.24 40.94
C ILE A 686 39.06 -5.99 42.03
N THR A 687 40.32 -5.68 42.23
CA THR A 687 41.08 -6.18 43.38
C THR A 687 41.66 -5.00 44.14
N LEU A 688 41.44 -4.99 45.45
CA LEU A 688 41.97 -4.01 46.40
C LEU A 688 42.59 -4.75 47.59
N ILE A 689 43.87 -4.50 47.86
CA ILE A 689 44.62 -5.10 49.00
C ILE A 689 45.00 -4.00 49.95
N VAL A 690 44.74 -4.19 51.24
CA VAL A 690 45.19 -3.35 52.33
C VAL A 690 46.03 -4.19 53.30
N LEU A 691 47.26 -3.78 53.53
CA LEU A 691 48.17 -4.41 54.47
C LEU A 691 48.63 -3.38 55.49
N LYS A 692 48.25 -3.56 56.75
CA LYS A 692 48.59 -2.64 57.82
C LYS A 692 49.61 -3.30 58.76
N ARG A 693 50.67 -2.56 59.11
CA ARG A 693 51.70 -3.05 60.10
C ARG A 693 51.23 -2.89 61.50
N ASN A 694 51.10 -4.02 62.26
CA ASN A 694 50.75 -4.05 63.63
C ASN A 694 51.99 -4.27 64.51
N SER A 695 51.92 -3.90 65.80
CA SER A 695 53.01 -4.24 66.74
C SER A 695 53.11 -5.75 66.92
N SER A 696 54.29 -6.30 66.83
CA SER A 696 54.53 -7.73 67.00
C SER A 696 54.20 -8.21 68.42
N LYS A 697 53.97 -7.32 69.38
CA LYS A 697 53.57 -7.63 70.74
C LYS A 697 52.08 -7.95 70.91
N ASN A 698 51.22 -7.38 70.03
CA ASN A 698 49.76 -7.58 70.17
C ASN A 698 49.24 -8.88 69.55
N PHE A 699 50.08 -9.68 68.94
CA PHE A 699 49.69 -10.97 68.31
C PHE A 699 49.45 -12.06 69.38
N LEU A 700 49.91 -11.85 70.60
CA LEU A 700 49.80 -12.84 71.75
C LEU A 700 48.55 -12.64 72.63
N GLU A 701 47.81 -11.52 72.44
CA GLU A 701 46.62 -11.22 73.25
C GLU A 701 45.27 -11.54 72.50
N GLY A 702 45.34 -11.95 71.21
CA GLY A 702 44.19 -12.22 70.42
C GLY A 702 43.92 -13.67 69.97
N ILE A 703 44.63 -14.68 70.68
CA ILE A 703 44.38 -16.11 70.50
C ILE A 703 43.63 -16.67 71.68
#